data_8f8db3a3bf134809b45fada379d3e2d4
#
_entry.id   8f8db3a3bf134809b45fada379d3e2d4
#
_cell.length_a   1.000
_cell.length_b   1.000
_cell.length_c   1.000
_cell.angle_alpha   90.00
_cell.angle_beta   90.00
_cell.angle_gamma   90.00
#
_symmetry.space_group_name_H-M   'P 1'
#
loop_
_entity.id
_entity.type
_entity.pdbx_description
1 polymer ?
#
loop_
_entity_poly.entity_id
_entity_poly.type
_entity_poly.pdbx_seq_one_letter_code
_entity_poly.pdbx_strand_id
1 'polypeptide(L)'
;MKAFRPVSRASDKELLNQYYQEHKIPIFFPWSVYYRIWWFLTVIAALFGMFLETYEIAFSQAGWSRRSAIMEICIYCIFGLDIIINFNLAYYDERDKIVLARLPIAVNYLKRMFWVDLMGVFPFYYVATAISGQMGESNTLTQTLALLRLFTLVRLHRVPRFFSIMKYSSKISLMSLTLIRDLSAVLTWTHIWACIMFFIARELAFDPDNTWLGSDIANLTGFEQYVTSLYWSVVTFTTVGYGDFSPVHPIEQIFGVVYMILNVVLMAWVIGSITLLIVKNDQKTGIFRETLHVLHKYATLHDFDANFTKKLKNQLQLDFDNREIADEQVLQFFPVGVRQRVLRRLYLQSLINTDLMRGTRNQFVDAFLSLCRVEVFSPGDELLQRGAVSSELYLLLDGSLEVASSDNLDNSLRARDGGLYVASVWSLADSTEMGSASGKRRIIIPKGEFVNELGFFTESPQMDSIRTRGVCKILTLTRSDYKSLSADHPGSAGRVLTNLLAKVQELPTRSVMHERSRFDRESEADIAQAEVHVEHTKMVVEDLIKMHINKQKDEHTTRFCFAASRGDTSTIAALCDQGFDPNSSDYDQRTALMVAAMKGNVDVVTKLLEYSCDPNLQDVNGTTALMEATKNNHEDVCSILLSAGAHLSLSESQAASALCQAVFDGDTMMLRRLLKANIQVNASDYDKRTAAHIAASESNHLALQVLVEHGADITLKDRWGNTPADDAKRANSVKILDYLSSLEQE
;
A
#
# COMPACT_ATOMS: atom_id res chain seq x y z
N MET A 1 -14.46 -20.26 -15.99
CA MET A 1 -13.37 -19.38 -15.48
C MET A 1 -13.14 -19.44 -13.98
N LYS A 2 -14.18 -19.62 -13.14
CA LYS A 2 -14.03 -19.66 -11.67
C LYS A 2 -13.26 -20.88 -11.13
N ALA A 3 -13.19 -22.00 -11.86
CA ALA A 3 -12.65 -23.28 -11.38
C ALA A 3 -11.11 -23.34 -11.21
N PHE A 4 -10.33 -22.42 -11.77
CA PHE A 4 -8.87 -22.46 -11.77
C PHE A 4 -8.22 -21.28 -11.06
N ARG A 5 -8.96 -20.54 -10.21
CA ARG A 5 -8.37 -19.48 -9.38
C ARG A 5 -7.36 -20.09 -8.39
N PRO A 6 -6.17 -19.51 -8.24
CA PRO A 6 -5.25 -19.96 -7.20
C PRO A 6 -5.88 -19.75 -5.82
N VAL A 7 -5.70 -20.71 -4.93
CA VAL A 7 -6.12 -20.62 -3.52
C VAL A 7 -5.42 -19.45 -2.86
N SER A 8 -6.12 -18.34 -2.68
CA SER A 8 -5.57 -17.16 -2.03
C SER A 8 -6.04 -16.95 -0.58
N ARG A 9 -7.01 -17.74 -0.11
CA ARG A 9 -7.57 -17.58 1.23
C ARG A 9 -7.04 -18.64 2.17
N ALA A 10 -6.44 -18.23 3.29
CA ALA A 10 -6.06 -19.12 4.40
C ALA A 10 -7.25 -19.95 4.87
N SER A 11 -8.46 -19.37 4.87
CA SER A 11 -9.72 -20.04 5.22
C SER A 11 -10.05 -21.26 4.34
N ASP A 12 -9.65 -21.26 3.07
CA ASP A 12 -9.93 -22.37 2.16
C ASP A 12 -9.03 -23.58 2.46
N LYS A 13 -7.81 -23.34 2.97
CA LYS A 13 -6.89 -24.41 3.40
C LYS A 13 -7.33 -25.02 4.74
N GLU A 14 -7.83 -24.22 5.65
CA GLU A 14 -8.37 -24.70 6.93
C GLU A 14 -9.64 -25.54 6.74
N LEU A 15 -10.58 -25.05 5.92
CA LEU A 15 -11.77 -25.80 5.50
C LEU A 15 -11.41 -27.14 4.84
N LEU A 16 -10.34 -27.17 4.06
CA LEU A 16 -9.81 -28.35 3.41
C LEU A 16 -9.33 -29.38 4.43
N ASN A 17 -8.50 -28.95 5.37
CA ASN A 17 -7.96 -29.83 6.41
C ASN A 17 -9.07 -30.40 7.31
N GLN A 18 -10.04 -29.56 7.65
CA GLN A 18 -11.23 -29.99 8.45
C GLN A 18 -12.07 -31.02 7.69
N TYR A 19 -12.29 -30.78 6.37
CA TYR A 19 -13.04 -31.71 5.53
C TYR A 19 -12.37 -33.09 5.42
N TYR A 20 -11.04 -33.14 5.24
CA TYR A 20 -10.28 -34.39 5.15
C TYR A 20 -10.27 -35.17 6.46
N GLN A 21 -10.42 -34.52 7.62
CA GLN A 21 -10.53 -35.18 8.90
C GLN A 21 -11.92 -35.82 9.10
N GLU A 22 -12.98 -35.25 8.52
CA GLU A 22 -14.35 -35.70 8.72
C GLU A 22 -14.84 -36.74 7.70
N HIS A 23 -14.25 -36.84 6.50
CA HIS A 23 -14.80 -37.63 5.40
C HIS A 23 -13.78 -38.61 4.78
N LYS A 24 -14.18 -39.91 4.69
CA LYS A 24 -13.34 -40.99 4.16
C LYS A 24 -13.13 -41.00 2.64
N ILE A 25 -13.91 -40.26 1.82
CA ILE A 25 -13.83 -40.28 0.37
C ILE A 25 -13.33 -38.92 -0.10
N PRO A 26 -12.24 -38.84 -0.93
CA PRO A 26 -11.66 -37.60 -1.36
C PRO A 26 -12.58 -36.84 -2.33
N ILE A 27 -12.77 -35.54 -2.12
CA ILE A 27 -13.30 -34.60 -3.10
C ILE A 27 -12.14 -34.02 -3.87
N PHE A 28 -12.28 -33.95 -5.21
CA PHE A 28 -11.27 -33.33 -6.06
C PHE A 28 -11.44 -31.82 -6.08
N PHE A 29 -10.31 -31.11 -6.01
CA PHE A 29 -10.30 -29.66 -6.03
C PHE A 29 -9.81 -29.16 -7.39
N PRO A 30 -10.46 -28.14 -7.99
CA PRO A 30 -10.10 -27.63 -9.29
C PRO A 30 -8.66 -27.09 -9.39
N TRP A 31 -8.07 -26.65 -8.25
CA TRP A 31 -6.71 -26.13 -8.16
C TRP A 31 -5.67 -27.20 -7.80
N SER A 32 -6.07 -28.41 -7.48
CA SER A 32 -5.16 -29.52 -7.17
C SER A 32 -4.24 -29.79 -8.36
N VAL A 33 -2.96 -30.05 -8.10
CA VAL A 33 -1.99 -30.40 -9.14
C VAL A 33 -2.42 -31.67 -9.86
N TYR A 34 -2.93 -32.66 -9.12
CA TYR A 34 -3.41 -33.92 -9.67
C TYR A 34 -4.59 -33.73 -10.63
N TYR A 35 -5.58 -32.90 -10.26
CA TYR A 35 -6.70 -32.63 -11.14
C TYR A 35 -6.27 -31.86 -12.39
N ARG A 36 -5.32 -30.91 -12.29
CA ARG A 36 -4.78 -30.20 -13.45
C ARG A 36 -4.05 -31.09 -14.42
N ILE A 37 -3.26 -32.05 -13.92
CA ILE A 37 -2.57 -33.05 -14.76
C ILE A 37 -3.63 -33.95 -15.44
N TRP A 38 -4.64 -34.44 -14.67
CA TRP A 38 -5.73 -35.22 -15.21
C TRP A 38 -6.49 -34.48 -16.32
N TRP A 39 -6.85 -33.25 -16.05
CA TRP A 39 -7.54 -32.41 -17.05
C TRP A 39 -6.71 -32.15 -18.30
N PHE A 40 -5.42 -31.93 -18.18
CA PHE A 40 -4.50 -31.84 -19.32
C PHE A 40 -4.47 -33.15 -20.10
N LEU A 41 -4.43 -34.30 -19.44
CA LEU A 41 -4.53 -35.61 -20.08
C LEU A 41 -5.83 -35.78 -20.87
N THR A 42 -6.98 -35.35 -20.31
CA THR A 42 -8.27 -35.43 -21.03
C THR A 42 -8.32 -34.53 -22.26
N VAL A 43 -7.62 -33.38 -22.27
CA VAL A 43 -7.50 -32.51 -23.47
C VAL A 43 -6.65 -33.19 -24.54
N ILE A 44 -5.52 -33.81 -24.18
CA ILE A 44 -4.70 -34.57 -25.12
C ILE A 44 -5.49 -35.77 -25.67
N ALA A 45 -6.19 -36.49 -24.81
CA ALA A 45 -7.03 -37.61 -25.23
C ALA A 45 -8.17 -37.18 -26.17
N ALA A 46 -8.75 -35.97 -25.98
CA ALA A 46 -9.77 -35.42 -26.87
C ALA A 46 -9.20 -35.10 -28.26
N LEU A 47 -8.02 -34.46 -28.33
CA LEU A 47 -7.33 -34.17 -29.60
C LEU A 47 -6.95 -35.47 -30.32
N PHE A 48 -6.29 -36.38 -29.61
CA PHE A 48 -5.88 -37.67 -30.18
C PHE A 48 -7.07 -38.47 -30.66
N GLY A 49 -8.17 -38.55 -29.86
CA GLY A 49 -9.40 -39.21 -30.24
C GLY A 49 -10.02 -38.62 -31.51
N MET A 50 -10.04 -37.31 -31.65
CA MET A 50 -10.52 -36.64 -32.82
C MET A 50 -9.71 -37.09 -34.06
N PHE A 51 -8.38 -37.02 -34.01
CA PHE A 51 -7.54 -37.47 -35.13
C PHE A 51 -7.75 -38.94 -35.48
N LEU A 52 -7.86 -39.82 -34.48
CA LEU A 52 -8.04 -41.23 -34.64
C LEU A 52 -9.42 -41.54 -35.28
N GLU A 53 -10.48 -40.99 -34.75
CA GLU A 53 -11.86 -41.29 -35.18
C GLU A 53 -12.18 -40.78 -36.58
N THR A 54 -11.74 -39.56 -36.93
CA THR A 54 -11.91 -39.04 -38.27
C THR A 54 -11.09 -39.79 -39.31
N TYR A 55 -9.86 -40.21 -38.94
CA TYR A 55 -9.04 -41.09 -39.76
C TYR A 55 -9.71 -42.45 -40.01
N GLU A 56 -10.19 -43.10 -38.96
CA GLU A 56 -10.86 -44.40 -39.05
C GLU A 56 -12.14 -44.34 -39.91
N ILE A 57 -12.94 -43.30 -39.77
CA ILE A 57 -14.14 -43.09 -40.60
C ILE A 57 -13.77 -42.99 -42.08
N ALA A 58 -12.69 -42.25 -42.40
CA ALA A 58 -12.31 -41.98 -43.76
C ALA A 58 -11.53 -43.14 -44.43
N PHE A 59 -10.53 -43.71 -43.78
CA PHE A 59 -9.52 -44.56 -44.37
C PHE A 59 -9.65 -46.05 -44.05
N SER A 60 -10.48 -46.47 -43.09
CA SER A 60 -10.65 -47.89 -42.75
C SER A 60 -11.66 -48.54 -43.70
N GLN A 61 -11.17 -49.41 -44.61
CA GLN A 61 -12.02 -50.17 -45.56
C GLN A 61 -12.42 -51.56 -45.01
N ALA A 62 -11.60 -52.18 -44.26
CA ALA A 62 -11.81 -53.54 -43.76
C ALA A 62 -11.70 -53.54 -42.25
N GLY A 63 -12.79 -53.72 -41.58
CA GLY A 63 -12.84 -54.07 -40.17
C GLY A 63 -11.67 -53.61 -39.30
N TRP A 64 -11.97 -53.21 -38.13
CA TRP A 64 -11.04 -52.62 -37.15
C TRP A 64 -9.68 -53.32 -37.07
N SER A 65 -8.60 -52.55 -37.17
CA SER A 65 -7.33 -53.00 -36.67
C SER A 65 -7.47 -53.22 -35.16
N ARG A 66 -7.07 -54.36 -34.65
CA ARG A 66 -7.08 -54.65 -33.20
C ARG A 66 -6.40 -53.59 -32.35
N ARG A 67 -5.45 -52.85 -32.96
CA ARG A 67 -4.72 -51.74 -32.30
C ARG A 67 -5.56 -50.50 -32.15
N SER A 68 -6.32 -50.10 -33.21
CA SER A 68 -7.17 -48.91 -33.13
C SER A 68 -8.36 -49.13 -32.18
N ALA A 69 -8.94 -50.32 -32.15
CA ALA A 69 -9.95 -50.70 -31.17
C ALA A 69 -9.48 -50.57 -29.71
N ILE A 70 -8.24 -51.02 -29.40
CA ILE A 70 -7.68 -50.88 -28.08
C ILE A 70 -7.46 -49.39 -27.71
N MET A 71 -6.95 -48.57 -28.63
CA MET A 71 -6.75 -47.13 -28.37
C MET A 71 -8.07 -46.41 -28.12
N GLU A 72 -9.11 -46.73 -28.88
CA GLU A 72 -10.42 -46.15 -28.68
C GLU A 72 -11.05 -46.54 -27.34
N ILE A 73 -10.94 -47.81 -26.93
CA ILE A 73 -11.39 -48.27 -25.64
C ILE A 73 -10.64 -47.53 -24.51
N CYS A 74 -9.33 -47.31 -24.65
CA CYS A 74 -8.54 -46.53 -23.69
C CYS A 74 -9.09 -45.11 -23.57
N ILE A 75 -9.42 -44.47 -24.70
CA ILE A 75 -10.00 -43.12 -24.74
C ILE A 75 -11.37 -43.09 -24.04
N TYR A 76 -12.25 -44.08 -24.30
CA TYR A 76 -13.54 -44.19 -23.60
C TYR A 76 -13.36 -44.38 -22.11
N CYS A 77 -12.38 -45.20 -21.67
CA CYS A 77 -12.06 -45.37 -20.27
C CYS A 77 -11.60 -44.07 -19.61
N ILE A 78 -10.74 -43.29 -20.25
CA ILE A 78 -10.26 -41.98 -19.75
C ILE A 78 -11.47 -41.04 -19.52
N PHE A 79 -12.35 -40.91 -20.52
CA PHE A 79 -13.51 -40.04 -20.40
C PHE A 79 -14.59 -40.57 -19.45
N GLY A 80 -14.77 -41.89 -19.36
CA GLY A 80 -15.63 -42.51 -18.36
C GLY A 80 -15.16 -42.18 -16.94
N LEU A 81 -13.86 -42.32 -16.69
CA LEU A 81 -13.25 -41.92 -15.41
C LEU A 81 -13.41 -40.42 -15.16
N ASP A 82 -13.31 -39.60 -16.21
CA ASP A 82 -13.50 -38.14 -16.06
C ASP A 82 -14.92 -37.78 -15.60
N ILE A 83 -15.94 -38.45 -16.10
CA ILE A 83 -17.33 -38.30 -15.63
C ILE A 83 -17.38 -38.60 -14.12
N ILE A 84 -16.77 -39.69 -13.65
CA ILE A 84 -16.76 -40.07 -12.25
C ILE A 84 -16.04 -39.01 -11.39
N ILE A 85 -14.91 -38.49 -11.88
CA ILE A 85 -14.15 -37.43 -11.21
C ILE A 85 -14.98 -36.15 -11.13
N ASN A 86 -15.68 -35.78 -12.20
CA ASN A 86 -16.49 -34.55 -12.26
C ASN A 86 -17.70 -34.61 -11.29
N PHE A 87 -18.25 -35.79 -10.99
CA PHE A 87 -19.25 -35.95 -9.93
C PHE A 87 -18.73 -35.67 -8.52
N ASN A 88 -17.41 -35.68 -8.35
CA ASN A 88 -16.74 -35.41 -7.07
C ASN A 88 -15.85 -34.14 -7.12
N LEU A 89 -16.04 -33.28 -8.12
CA LEU A 89 -15.24 -32.07 -8.31
C LEU A 89 -15.92 -30.88 -7.63
N ALA A 90 -15.30 -30.30 -6.62
CA ALA A 90 -15.77 -29.09 -5.97
C ALA A 90 -15.88 -27.92 -6.96
N TYR A 91 -16.84 -27.03 -6.74
CA TYR A 91 -17.03 -25.86 -7.59
C TYR A 91 -17.30 -24.60 -6.75
N TYR A 92 -17.13 -23.42 -7.38
CA TYR A 92 -17.45 -22.15 -6.75
C TYR A 92 -18.88 -21.73 -7.10
N ASP A 93 -19.67 -21.40 -6.09
CA ASP A 93 -21.00 -20.82 -6.24
C ASP A 93 -20.91 -19.36 -6.77
N GLU A 94 -22.06 -18.76 -7.10
CA GLU A 94 -22.16 -17.38 -7.58
C GLU A 94 -21.57 -16.37 -6.59
N ARG A 95 -21.62 -16.68 -5.30
CA ARG A 95 -21.05 -15.90 -4.19
C ARG A 95 -19.56 -16.15 -3.92
N ASP A 96 -18.85 -16.81 -4.85
CA ASP A 96 -17.44 -17.19 -4.72
C ASP A 96 -17.13 -18.06 -3.47
N LYS A 97 -18.12 -18.79 -2.95
CA LYS A 97 -17.93 -19.80 -1.91
C LYS A 97 -17.73 -21.18 -2.53
N ILE A 98 -16.84 -21.97 -1.94
CA ILE A 98 -16.59 -23.35 -2.37
C ILE A 98 -17.70 -24.24 -1.85
N VAL A 99 -18.30 -25.02 -2.75
CA VAL A 99 -19.29 -26.02 -2.41
C VAL A 99 -18.61 -27.39 -2.31
N LEU A 100 -18.65 -27.98 -1.12
CA LEU A 100 -18.04 -29.28 -0.80
C LEU A 100 -19.05 -30.39 -0.61
N ALA A 101 -20.34 -30.06 -0.50
CA ALA A 101 -21.40 -31.06 -0.35
C ALA A 101 -21.62 -31.82 -1.66
N ARG A 102 -21.65 -33.16 -1.61
CA ARG A 102 -21.70 -34.03 -2.80
C ARG A 102 -22.96 -33.87 -3.61
N LEU A 103 -24.13 -33.84 -2.93
CA LEU A 103 -25.40 -33.70 -3.64
C LEU A 103 -25.50 -32.44 -4.49
N PRO A 104 -25.18 -31.24 -3.99
CA PRO A 104 -25.07 -30.03 -4.82
C PRO A 104 -24.07 -30.15 -5.94
N ILE A 105 -22.91 -30.80 -5.75
CA ILE A 105 -21.88 -31.00 -6.79
C ILE A 105 -22.50 -31.86 -7.92
N ALA A 106 -23.11 -33.02 -7.57
CA ALA A 106 -23.69 -33.92 -8.54
C ALA A 106 -24.83 -33.24 -9.32
N VAL A 107 -25.73 -32.52 -8.64
CA VAL A 107 -26.85 -31.81 -9.27
C VAL A 107 -26.35 -30.71 -10.20
N ASN A 108 -25.32 -29.96 -9.80
CA ASN A 108 -24.74 -28.91 -10.65
C ASN A 108 -24.10 -29.49 -11.92
N TYR A 109 -23.39 -30.62 -11.79
CA TYR A 109 -22.78 -31.29 -12.94
C TYR A 109 -23.83 -31.86 -13.89
N LEU A 110 -24.88 -32.57 -13.34
CA LEU A 110 -26.01 -33.09 -14.13
C LEU A 110 -26.73 -32.00 -14.95
N LYS A 111 -26.93 -30.82 -14.35
CA LYS A 111 -27.62 -29.70 -15.03
C LYS A 111 -26.77 -29.01 -16.09
N ARG A 112 -25.43 -29.04 -15.99
CA ARG A 112 -24.56 -28.23 -16.86
C ARG A 112 -23.85 -29.01 -17.94
N MET A 113 -23.07 -30.05 -17.60
CA MET A 113 -22.10 -30.66 -18.51
C MET A 113 -22.26 -32.16 -18.69
N PHE A 114 -22.97 -32.83 -17.78
CA PHE A 114 -23.10 -34.28 -17.79
C PHE A 114 -23.61 -34.85 -19.14
N TRP A 115 -24.64 -34.25 -19.71
CA TRP A 115 -25.24 -34.75 -20.97
C TRP A 115 -24.28 -34.60 -22.14
N VAL A 116 -23.47 -33.52 -22.14
CA VAL A 116 -22.44 -33.27 -23.19
C VAL A 116 -21.31 -34.30 -23.05
N ASP A 117 -20.83 -34.54 -21.83
CA ASP A 117 -19.79 -35.55 -21.56
C ASP A 117 -20.32 -36.96 -21.84
N LEU A 118 -21.57 -37.27 -21.49
CA LEU A 118 -22.20 -38.57 -21.75
C LEU A 118 -22.35 -38.83 -23.27
N MET A 119 -22.81 -37.87 -24.04
CA MET A 119 -22.84 -37.98 -25.50
C MET A 119 -21.47 -38.27 -26.10
N GLY A 120 -20.42 -37.62 -25.55
CA GLY A 120 -19.04 -37.87 -25.99
C GLY A 120 -18.51 -39.27 -25.62
N VAL A 121 -19.00 -39.89 -24.53
CA VAL A 121 -18.50 -41.18 -24.06
C VAL A 121 -19.37 -42.36 -24.52
N PHE A 122 -20.61 -42.12 -24.87
CA PHE A 122 -21.54 -43.19 -25.23
C PHE A 122 -21.10 -43.81 -26.59
N PRO A 123 -20.90 -45.17 -26.63
CA PRO A 123 -20.35 -45.83 -27.79
C PRO A 123 -21.46 -46.10 -28.86
N PHE A 124 -22.03 -45.03 -29.44
CA PHE A 124 -23.15 -45.08 -30.38
C PHE A 124 -22.94 -46.08 -31.51
N TYR A 125 -21.73 -46.11 -32.07
CA TYR A 125 -21.40 -47.01 -33.16
C TYR A 125 -21.49 -48.49 -32.72
N TYR A 126 -20.91 -48.85 -31.61
CA TYR A 126 -20.91 -50.23 -31.15
C TYR A 126 -22.31 -50.70 -30.73
N VAL A 127 -23.08 -49.84 -30.10
CA VAL A 127 -24.50 -50.15 -29.77
C VAL A 127 -25.32 -50.33 -31.01
N ALA A 128 -25.17 -49.45 -32.01
CA ALA A 128 -25.91 -49.52 -33.25
C ALA A 128 -25.54 -50.79 -34.06
N THR A 129 -24.25 -51.11 -34.17
CA THR A 129 -23.80 -52.37 -34.85
C THR A 129 -24.19 -53.62 -34.12
N ALA A 130 -24.24 -53.62 -32.80
CA ALA A 130 -24.72 -54.76 -32.00
C ALA A 130 -26.23 -54.97 -32.21
N ILE A 131 -27.02 -53.91 -32.26
CA ILE A 131 -28.49 -53.97 -32.49
C ILE A 131 -28.79 -54.43 -33.92
N SER A 132 -28.01 -53.99 -34.93
CA SER A 132 -28.22 -54.39 -36.31
C SER A 132 -27.76 -55.81 -36.63
N GLY A 133 -27.09 -56.49 -35.67
CA GLY A 133 -26.60 -57.86 -35.87
C GLY A 133 -25.39 -57.99 -36.81
N GLN A 134 -24.80 -56.87 -37.24
CA GLN A 134 -23.76 -56.80 -38.26
C GLN A 134 -22.35 -56.51 -37.67
N MET A 135 -22.09 -56.98 -36.50
CA MET A 135 -20.81 -56.77 -35.83
C MET A 135 -19.70 -57.51 -36.56
N GLY A 136 -18.76 -56.76 -37.20
CA GLY A 136 -17.63 -57.31 -37.96
C GLY A 136 -17.82 -57.49 -39.47
N GLU A 137 -18.97 -57.18 -40.02
CA GLU A 137 -19.21 -57.17 -41.45
C GLU A 137 -18.97 -55.80 -42.08
N SER A 138 -18.32 -55.74 -43.24
CA SER A 138 -18.11 -54.46 -43.98
C SER A 138 -19.18 -54.22 -45.00
N ASN A 139 -20.38 -53.93 -44.56
CA ASN A 139 -21.51 -53.60 -45.42
C ASN A 139 -21.74 -52.08 -45.47
N THR A 140 -22.49 -51.58 -46.46
CA THR A 140 -22.87 -50.15 -46.60
C THR A 140 -23.60 -49.63 -45.35
N LEU A 141 -24.33 -50.47 -44.63
CA LEU A 141 -24.98 -50.11 -43.39
C LEU A 141 -23.98 -49.85 -42.26
N THR A 142 -22.94 -50.68 -42.15
CA THR A 142 -21.90 -50.48 -41.10
C THR A 142 -21.06 -49.24 -41.37
N GLN A 143 -20.84 -48.87 -42.62
CA GLN A 143 -20.17 -47.64 -43.04
C GLN A 143 -21.01 -46.40 -42.68
N THR A 144 -22.30 -46.41 -42.91
CA THR A 144 -23.21 -45.31 -42.49
C THR A 144 -23.31 -45.20 -40.99
N LEU A 145 -23.34 -46.31 -40.27
CA LEU A 145 -23.33 -46.33 -38.81
C LEU A 145 -22.02 -45.82 -38.23
N ALA A 146 -20.88 -45.90 -38.96
CA ALA A 146 -19.62 -45.35 -38.55
C ALA A 146 -19.66 -43.82 -38.35
N LEU A 147 -20.56 -43.12 -39.06
CA LEU A 147 -20.77 -41.66 -38.86
C LEU A 147 -21.30 -41.32 -37.48
N LEU A 148 -21.90 -42.26 -36.75
CA LEU A 148 -22.29 -42.04 -35.35
C LEU A 148 -21.09 -41.77 -34.41
N ARG A 149 -19.87 -42.12 -34.81
CA ARG A 149 -18.65 -41.75 -34.09
C ARG A 149 -18.42 -40.28 -34.07
N LEU A 150 -18.97 -39.50 -35.01
CA LEU A 150 -18.84 -38.02 -35.00
C LEU A 150 -19.42 -37.40 -33.75
N PHE A 151 -20.33 -38.08 -33.02
CA PHE A 151 -20.79 -37.59 -31.71
C PHE A 151 -19.67 -37.47 -30.66
N THR A 152 -18.62 -38.25 -30.78
CA THR A 152 -17.46 -38.19 -29.89
C THR A 152 -16.66 -36.88 -30.06
N LEU A 153 -16.76 -36.22 -31.22
CA LEU A 153 -16.14 -34.91 -31.47
C LEU A 153 -16.67 -33.81 -30.54
N VAL A 154 -17.81 -34.03 -29.87
CA VAL A 154 -18.33 -33.13 -28.84
C VAL A 154 -17.30 -32.93 -27.72
N ARG A 155 -16.39 -33.90 -27.47
CA ARG A 155 -15.29 -33.81 -26.52
C ARG A 155 -14.34 -32.62 -26.80
N LEU A 156 -14.26 -32.14 -28.06
CA LEU A 156 -13.42 -31.02 -28.45
C LEU A 156 -13.77 -29.69 -27.78
N HIS A 157 -14.97 -29.56 -27.17
CA HIS A 157 -15.33 -28.36 -26.39
C HIS A 157 -14.32 -28.03 -25.28
N ARG A 158 -13.52 -29.02 -24.87
CA ARG A 158 -12.47 -28.88 -23.83
C ARG A 158 -11.25 -28.09 -24.33
N VAL A 159 -10.92 -28.19 -25.63
CA VAL A 159 -9.72 -27.58 -26.22
C VAL A 159 -9.75 -26.04 -26.15
N PRO A 160 -10.78 -25.33 -26.64
CA PRO A 160 -10.86 -23.86 -26.47
C PRO A 160 -10.84 -23.43 -25.00
N ARG A 161 -11.46 -24.23 -24.13
CA ARG A 161 -11.45 -23.97 -22.69
C ARG A 161 -10.06 -24.09 -22.09
N PHE A 162 -9.25 -25.03 -22.57
CA PHE A 162 -7.84 -25.17 -22.18
C PHE A 162 -7.04 -23.89 -22.49
N PHE A 163 -7.08 -23.43 -23.74
CA PHE A 163 -6.39 -22.23 -24.15
C PHE A 163 -6.86 -20.98 -23.39
N SER A 164 -8.16 -20.87 -23.12
CA SER A 164 -8.70 -19.74 -22.37
C SER A 164 -8.22 -19.70 -20.92
N ILE A 165 -7.96 -20.86 -20.29
CA ILE A 165 -7.45 -20.97 -18.93
C ILE A 165 -5.93 -20.70 -18.89
N MET A 166 -5.20 -21.29 -19.83
CA MET A 166 -3.75 -21.11 -19.94
C MET A 166 -3.35 -19.66 -20.22
N LYS A 167 -4.21 -18.87 -20.87
CA LYS A 167 -4.01 -17.43 -21.09
C LYS A 167 -3.79 -16.62 -19.80
N TYR A 168 -4.33 -17.08 -18.66
CA TYR A 168 -4.16 -16.43 -17.37
C TYR A 168 -2.98 -16.99 -16.56
N SER A 169 -2.20 -17.91 -17.12
CA SER A 169 -1.00 -18.46 -16.49
C SER A 169 0.20 -17.52 -16.72
N SER A 170 0.83 -17.08 -15.64
CA SER A 170 2.02 -16.22 -15.71
C SER A 170 3.30 -16.94 -16.18
N LYS A 171 3.26 -18.29 -16.31
CA LYS A 171 4.44 -19.11 -16.63
C LYS A 171 4.70 -19.28 -18.12
N ILE A 172 3.68 -19.06 -18.97
CA ILE A 172 3.76 -19.25 -20.42
C ILE A 172 3.56 -17.92 -21.09
N SER A 173 4.42 -17.59 -22.06
CA SER A 173 4.27 -16.36 -22.83
C SER A 173 2.96 -16.39 -23.62
N LEU A 174 2.24 -15.27 -23.65
CA LEU A 174 0.99 -15.15 -24.40
C LEU A 174 1.22 -15.41 -25.89
N MET A 175 2.39 -15.01 -26.39
CA MET A 175 2.79 -15.21 -27.79
C MET A 175 2.89 -16.71 -28.11
N SER A 176 3.67 -17.48 -27.31
CA SER A 176 3.83 -18.91 -27.52
C SER A 176 2.51 -19.67 -27.43
N LEU A 177 1.65 -19.30 -26.46
CA LEU A 177 0.35 -19.93 -26.29
C LEU A 177 -0.58 -19.67 -27.49
N THR A 178 -0.57 -18.46 -28.03
CA THR A 178 -1.39 -18.12 -29.20
C THR A 178 -0.89 -18.82 -30.45
N LEU A 179 0.42 -18.86 -30.67
CA LEU A 179 1.02 -19.61 -31.80
C LEU A 179 0.68 -21.11 -31.74
N ILE A 180 0.79 -21.74 -30.56
CA ILE A 180 0.43 -23.15 -30.37
C ILE A 180 -1.06 -23.36 -30.64
N ARG A 181 -1.91 -22.48 -30.19
CA ARG A 181 -3.37 -22.53 -30.44
C ARG A 181 -3.67 -22.45 -31.93
N ASP A 182 -3.10 -21.46 -32.61
CA ASP A 182 -3.39 -21.20 -34.02
C ASP A 182 -2.82 -22.32 -34.92
N LEU A 183 -1.61 -22.79 -34.61
CA LEU A 183 -1.03 -23.95 -35.29
C LEU A 183 -1.86 -25.22 -35.06
N SER A 184 -2.30 -25.49 -33.82
CA SER A 184 -3.15 -26.64 -33.54
C SER A 184 -4.51 -26.55 -34.27
N ALA A 185 -5.08 -25.36 -34.39
CA ALA A 185 -6.32 -25.14 -35.13
C ALA A 185 -6.14 -25.43 -36.61
N VAL A 186 -5.05 -24.95 -37.23
CA VAL A 186 -4.75 -25.20 -38.64
C VAL A 186 -4.52 -26.70 -38.92
N LEU A 187 -3.71 -27.37 -38.08
CA LEU A 187 -3.46 -28.80 -38.21
C LEU A 187 -4.74 -29.65 -38.09
N THR A 188 -5.60 -29.30 -37.13
CA THR A 188 -6.89 -29.97 -36.95
C THR A 188 -7.80 -29.73 -38.14
N TRP A 189 -7.83 -28.51 -38.62
CA TRP A 189 -8.67 -28.12 -39.77
C TRP A 189 -8.27 -28.86 -41.05
N THR A 190 -6.99 -28.83 -41.40
CA THR A 190 -6.46 -29.50 -42.58
C THR A 190 -6.65 -31.02 -42.52
N HIS A 191 -6.47 -31.64 -41.35
CA HIS A 191 -6.75 -33.06 -41.13
C HIS A 191 -8.20 -33.43 -41.35
N ILE A 192 -9.15 -32.66 -40.78
CA ILE A 192 -10.60 -32.94 -40.94
C ILE A 192 -10.99 -32.88 -42.41
N TRP A 193 -10.55 -31.84 -43.13
CA TRP A 193 -10.89 -31.70 -44.56
C TRP A 193 -10.21 -32.74 -45.45
N ALA A 194 -8.97 -33.16 -45.11
CA ALA A 194 -8.36 -34.31 -45.79
C ALA A 194 -9.18 -35.58 -45.65
N CYS A 195 -9.69 -35.84 -44.42
CA CYS A 195 -10.56 -36.98 -44.16
C CYS A 195 -11.94 -36.87 -44.92
N ILE A 196 -12.55 -35.68 -44.94
CA ILE A 196 -13.82 -35.47 -45.65
C ILE A 196 -13.65 -35.71 -47.14
N MET A 197 -12.66 -35.14 -47.79
CA MET A 197 -12.45 -35.27 -49.23
C MET A 197 -12.10 -36.71 -49.64
N PHE A 198 -11.31 -37.39 -48.82
CA PHE A 198 -11.04 -38.82 -49.06
C PHE A 198 -12.30 -39.69 -48.88
N PHE A 199 -13.09 -39.40 -47.83
CA PHE A 199 -14.37 -40.10 -47.60
C PHE A 199 -15.30 -39.96 -48.79
N ILE A 200 -15.45 -38.76 -49.35
CA ILE A 200 -16.29 -38.52 -50.53
C ILE A 200 -15.79 -39.33 -51.75
N ALA A 201 -14.47 -39.31 -52.02
CA ALA A 201 -13.88 -40.08 -53.11
C ALA A 201 -14.11 -41.59 -52.94
N ARG A 202 -14.01 -42.08 -51.72
CA ARG A 202 -14.28 -43.47 -51.39
C ARG A 202 -15.73 -43.90 -51.64
N GLU A 203 -16.68 -43.06 -51.23
CA GLU A 203 -18.12 -43.33 -51.44
C GLU A 203 -18.49 -43.28 -52.95
N LEU A 204 -17.73 -42.56 -53.78
CA LEU A 204 -17.80 -42.55 -55.24
C LEU A 204 -16.98 -43.68 -55.89
N ALA A 205 -16.57 -44.70 -55.12
CA ALA A 205 -15.86 -45.89 -55.55
C ALA A 205 -14.52 -45.65 -56.31
N PHE A 206 -13.83 -44.51 -56.06
CA PHE A 206 -12.59 -44.10 -56.67
C PHE A 206 -12.65 -44.17 -58.24
N ASP A 207 -13.76 -43.84 -58.85
CA ASP A 207 -13.93 -43.78 -60.29
C ASP A 207 -12.95 -42.76 -60.90
N PRO A 208 -11.98 -43.18 -61.76
CA PRO A 208 -10.93 -42.28 -62.27
C PRO A 208 -11.49 -41.11 -63.09
N ASP A 209 -12.64 -41.29 -63.70
CA ASP A 209 -13.28 -40.26 -64.52
C ASP A 209 -14.18 -39.27 -63.73
N ASN A 210 -14.51 -39.67 -62.51
CA ASN A 210 -15.48 -38.92 -61.67
C ASN A 210 -14.98 -38.51 -60.27
N THR A 211 -13.77 -38.84 -59.87
CA THR A 211 -13.22 -38.46 -58.57
C THR A 211 -11.86 -37.78 -58.67
N TRP A 212 -11.53 -36.96 -57.68
CA TRP A 212 -10.24 -36.27 -57.57
C TRP A 212 -9.08 -37.23 -57.28
N LEU A 213 -9.37 -38.42 -56.77
CA LEU A 213 -8.45 -39.51 -56.54
C LEU A 213 -8.73 -40.65 -57.53
N GLY A 214 -7.80 -40.89 -58.41
CA GLY A 214 -7.92 -42.01 -59.39
C GLY A 214 -7.73 -43.38 -58.76
N SER A 215 -8.00 -44.46 -59.55
CA SER A 215 -7.92 -45.85 -59.15
C SER A 215 -6.52 -46.27 -58.62
N ASP A 216 -5.46 -45.58 -59.03
CA ASP A 216 -4.09 -45.89 -58.61
C ASP A 216 -3.86 -45.65 -57.13
N ILE A 217 -4.53 -44.66 -56.58
CA ILE A 217 -4.49 -44.30 -55.13
C ILE A 217 -5.27 -45.30 -54.28
N ALA A 218 -6.32 -45.88 -54.81
CA ALA A 218 -7.12 -46.89 -54.10
C ALA A 218 -6.27 -48.13 -53.73
N ASN A 219 -5.21 -48.42 -54.49
CA ASN A 219 -4.28 -49.56 -54.26
C ASN A 219 -3.14 -49.26 -53.29
N LEU A 220 -2.96 -47.97 -52.84
CA LEU A 220 -1.92 -47.58 -51.91
C LEU A 220 -2.26 -48.03 -50.47
N THR A 221 -1.24 -48.03 -49.63
CA THR A 221 -1.43 -48.28 -48.19
C THR A 221 -2.26 -47.14 -47.57
N GLY A 222 -3.04 -47.40 -46.52
CA GLY A 222 -3.86 -46.37 -45.85
C GLY A 222 -3.05 -45.17 -45.35
N PHE A 223 -1.78 -45.33 -45.05
CA PHE A 223 -0.89 -44.23 -44.69
C PHE A 223 -0.57 -43.34 -45.91
N GLU A 224 -0.27 -43.92 -47.05
CA GLU A 224 -0.01 -43.18 -48.31
C GLU A 224 -1.27 -42.45 -48.76
N GLN A 225 -2.43 -43.08 -48.70
CA GLN A 225 -3.73 -42.44 -48.96
C GLN A 225 -3.97 -41.22 -48.08
N TYR A 226 -3.66 -41.33 -46.81
CA TYR A 226 -3.78 -40.22 -45.83
C TYR A 226 -2.81 -39.10 -46.19
N VAL A 227 -1.57 -39.38 -46.43
CA VAL A 227 -0.54 -38.37 -46.76
C VAL A 227 -0.93 -37.62 -48.05
N THR A 228 -1.42 -38.30 -49.08
CA THR A 228 -1.90 -37.66 -50.33
C THR A 228 -3.06 -36.73 -50.05
N SER A 229 -4.04 -37.18 -49.27
CA SER A 229 -5.21 -36.38 -48.94
C SER A 229 -4.82 -35.17 -48.05
N LEU A 230 -3.92 -35.35 -47.12
CA LEU A 230 -3.41 -34.27 -46.28
C LEU A 230 -2.61 -33.24 -47.10
N TYR A 231 -1.80 -33.73 -48.05
CA TYR A 231 -1.03 -32.88 -48.97
C TYR A 231 -2.01 -31.97 -49.76
N TRP A 232 -3.05 -32.55 -50.40
CA TRP A 232 -4.09 -31.76 -51.10
C TRP A 232 -4.72 -30.70 -50.18
N SER A 233 -5.10 -31.10 -48.97
CA SER A 233 -5.72 -30.19 -48.03
C SER A 233 -4.77 -29.05 -47.64
N VAL A 234 -3.48 -29.33 -47.37
CA VAL A 234 -2.49 -28.31 -47.02
C VAL A 234 -2.21 -27.36 -48.18
N VAL A 235 -2.04 -27.89 -49.40
CA VAL A 235 -1.80 -27.10 -50.62
C VAL A 235 -2.98 -26.15 -50.90
N THR A 236 -4.19 -26.63 -50.70
CA THR A 236 -5.41 -25.80 -50.85
C THR A 236 -5.53 -24.78 -49.71
N PHE A 237 -5.23 -25.17 -48.47
CA PHE A 237 -5.25 -24.27 -47.33
C PHE A 237 -4.24 -23.11 -47.45
N THR A 238 -3.03 -23.44 -47.92
CA THR A 238 -1.96 -22.44 -48.13
C THR A 238 -2.16 -21.61 -49.40
N THR A 239 -3.23 -21.86 -50.16
CA THR A 239 -3.54 -21.16 -51.41
C THR A 239 -2.48 -21.35 -52.52
N VAL A 240 -1.65 -22.40 -52.45
CA VAL A 240 -0.63 -22.70 -53.47
C VAL A 240 -1.31 -23.28 -54.74
N GLY A 241 -2.12 -24.35 -54.60
CA GLY A 241 -2.93 -24.92 -55.63
C GLY A 241 -2.18 -25.37 -56.88
N TYR A 242 -1.24 -26.34 -56.76
CA TYR A 242 -0.47 -26.84 -57.88
C TYR A 242 -1.32 -27.42 -59.01
N GLY A 243 -2.58 -27.84 -58.72
CA GLY A 243 -3.51 -28.39 -59.69
C GLY A 243 -3.23 -29.87 -60.08
N ASP A 244 -2.33 -30.52 -59.37
CA ASP A 244 -2.01 -31.94 -59.50
C ASP A 244 -3.16 -32.86 -59.03
N PHE A 245 -3.93 -32.36 -58.01
CA PHE A 245 -5.14 -32.97 -57.53
C PHE A 245 -6.26 -31.92 -57.52
N SER A 246 -7.37 -32.18 -58.25
CA SER A 246 -8.48 -31.25 -58.34
C SER A 246 -9.83 -31.97 -58.28
N PRO A 247 -10.85 -31.42 -57.59
CA PRO A 247 -12.19 -31.98 -57.55
C PRO A 247 -12.82 -32.09 -58.92
N VAL A 248 -13.27 -33.28 -59.30
CA VAL A 248 -13.90 -33.57 -60.60
C VAL A 248 -15.42 -33.68 -60.46
N HIS A 249 -15.88 -34.45 -59.48
CA HIS A 249 -17.31 -34.65 -59.26
C HIS A 249 -18.00 -33.41 -58.67
N PRO A 250 -19.25 -33.07 -59.08
CA PRO A 250 -19.96 -31.90 -58.54
C PRO A 250 -20.07 -31.86 -57.01
N ILE A 251 -20.22 -33.00 -56.34
CA ILE A 251 -20.24 -33.08 -54.89
C ILE A 251 -18.88 -32.63 -54.29
N GLU A 252 -17.76 -33.16 -54.82
CA GLU A 252 -16.41 -32.77 -54.44
C GLU A 252 -16.17 -31.28 -54.64
N GLN A 253 -16.65 -30.73 -55.78
CA GLN A 253 -16.55 -29.31 -56.11
C GLN A 253 -17.30 -28.43 -55.08
N ILE A 254 -18.51 -28.83 -54.68
CA ILE A 254 -19.30 -28.11 -53.67
C ILE A 254 -18.54 -28.08 -52.33
N PHE A 255 -18.05 -29.25 -51.87
CA PHE A 255 -17.27 -29.34 -50.64
C PHE A 255 -15.97 -28.56 -50.76
N GLY A 256 -15.29 -28.61 -51.92
CA GLY A 256 -14.10 -27.83 -52.20
C GLY A 256 -14.33 -26.32 -52.13
N VAL A 257 -15.43 -25.82 -52.70
CA VAL A 257 -15.81 -24.39 -52.60
C VAL A 257 -16.07 -23.98 -51.14
N VAL A 258 -16.82 -24.79 -50.38
CA VAL A 258 -17.06 -24.54 -48.97
C VAL A 258 -15.73 -24.50 -48.20
N TYR A 259 -14.84 -25.47 -48.46
CA TYR A 259 -13.50 -25.51 -47.84
C TYR A 259 -12.70 -24.24 -48.13
N MET A 260 -12.61 -23.81 -49.39
CA MET A 260 -11.89 -22.61 -49.79
C MET A 260 -12.44 -21.34 -49.13
N ILE A 261 -13.74 -21.17 -49.05
CA ILE A 261 -14.37 -20.01 -48.41
C ILE A 261 -14.01 -20.00 -46.90
N LEU A 262 -14.16 -21.13 -46.23
CA LEU A 262 -13.84 -21.25 -44.81
C LEU A 262 -12.34 -21.07 -44.52
N ASN A 263 -11.46 -21.49 -45.44
CA ASN A 263 -10.00 -21.27 -45.33
C ASN A 263 -9.65 -19.79 -45.32
N VAL A 264 -10.28 -18.98 -46.18
CA VAL A 264 -10.06 -17.53 -46.19
C VAL A 264 -10.38 -16.91 -44.83
N VAL A 265 -11.50 -17.31 -44.21
CA VAL A 265 -11.91 -16.83 -42.88
C VAL A 265 -10.92 -17.27 -41.82
N LEU A 266 -10.52 -18.57 -41.83
CA LEU A 266 -9.56 -19.10 -40.84
C LEU A 266 -8.18 -18.44 -40.99
N MET A 267 -7.70 -18.25 -42.21
CA MET A 267 -6.40 -17.62 -42.50
C MET A 267 -6.43 -16.15 -42.04
N ALA A 268 -7.50 -15.41 -42.34
CA ALA A 268 -7.66 -14.04 -41.86
C ALA A 268 -7.63 -13.96 -40.31
N TRP A 269 -8.30 -14.91 -39.65
CA TRP A 269 -8.27 -15.00 -38.19
C TRP A 269 -6.87 -15.30 -37.64
N VAL A 270 -6.10 -16.23 -38.22
CA VAL A 270 -4.75 -16.56 -37.82
C VAL A 270 -3.80 -15.37 -38.04
N ILE A 271 -3.84 -14.74 -39.21
CA ILE A 271 -3.00 -13.56 -39.50
C ILE A 271 -3.36 -12.42 -38.54
N GLY A 272 -4.64 -12.14 -38.34
CA GLY A 272 -5.10 -11.11 -37.41
C GLY A 272 -4.65 -11.34 -35.98
N SER A 273 -4.69 -12.59 -35.49
CA SER A 273 -4.25 -12.93 -34.12
C SER A 273 -2.74 -12.77 -33.93
N ILE A 274 -1.94 -13.15 -34.90
CA ILE A 274 -0.46 -13.01 -34.91
C ILE A 274 -0.09 -11.52 -35.01
N THR A 275 -0.71 -10.79 -35.93
CA THR A 275 -0.46 -9.34 -36.10
C THR A 275 -0.76 -8.58 -34.82
N LEU A 276 -1.89 -8.87 -34.17
CA LEU A 276 -2.26 -8.23 -32.89
C LEU A 276 -1.21 -8.49 -31.81
N LEU A 277 -0.61 -9.67 -31.77
CA LEU A 277 0.46 -10.01 -30.80
C LEU A 277 1.74 -9.25 -31.07
N ILE A 278 2.16 -9.18 -32.36
CA ILE A 278 3.33 -8.42 -32.79
C ILE A 278 3.16 -6.95 -32.42
N VAL A 279 2.03 -6.33 -32.80
CA VAL A 279 1.74 -4.93 -32.50
C VAL A 279 1.75 -4.65 -31.00
N LYS A 280 1.15 -5.52 -30.18
CA LYS A 280 1.18 -5.35 -28.70
C LYS A 280 2.59 -5.47 -28.11
N ASN A 281 3.43 -6.30 -28.64
CA ASN A 281 4.81 -6.44 -28.20
C ASN A 281 5.64 -5.21 -28.60
N ASP A 282 5.44 -4.71 -29.81
CA ASP A 282 6.18 -3.56 -30.33
C ASP A 282 5.66 -2.22 -29.77
N GLN A 283 4.44 -2.18 -29.25
CA GLN A 283 3.87 -0.95 -28.70
C GLN A 283 4.71 -0.35 -27.56
N LYS A 284 5.28 -1.21 -26.70
CA LYS A 284 6.17 -0.76 -25.60
C LYS A 284 7.44 -0.11 -26.14
N THR A 285 8.10 -0.79 -27.07
CA THR A 285 9.30 -0.29 -27.76
C THR A 285 8.98 0.91 -28.64
N GLY A 286 7.80 0.97 -29.22
CA GLY A 286 7.30 2.09 -29.99
C GLY A 286 7.17 3.37 -29.15
N ILE A 287 6.54 3.29 -27.99
CA ILE A 287 6.41 4.40 -27.05
C ILE A 287 7.80 4.91 -26.62
N PHE A 288 8.72 3.99 -26.32
CA PHE A 288 10.10 4.38 -25.96
C PHE A 288 10.79 5.14 -27.09
N ARG A 289 10.73 4.64 -28.34
CA ARG A 289 11.31 5.30 -29.52
C ARG A 289 10.67 6.67 -29.77
N GLU A 290 9.35 6.78 -29.63
CA GLU A 290 8.64 8.05 -29.77
C GLU A 290 9.09 9.05 -28.72
N THR A 291 9.15 8.63 -27.44
CA THR A 291 9.63 9.48 -26.34
C THR A 291 11.08 9.89 -26.56
N LEU A 292 11.93 9.01 -27.04
CA LEU A 292 13.32 9.31 -27.38
C LEU A 292 13.42 10.32 -28.52
N HIS A 293 12.56 10.21 -29.54
CA HIS A 293 12.51 11.15 -30.65
C HIS A 293 12.06 12.55 -30.19
N VAL A 294 11.03 12.61 -29.34
CA VAL A 294 10.54 13.84 -28.73
C VAL A 294 11.63 14.48 -27.87
N LEU A 295 12.35 13.69 -27.06
CA LEU A 295 13.48 14.16 -26.26
C LEU A 295 14.60 14.76 -27.15
N HIS A 296 14.95 14.08 -28.23
CA HIS A 296 15.98 14.58 -29.14
C HIS A 296 15.57 15.89 -29.81
N LYS A 297 14.31 15.98 -30.27
CA LYS A 297 13.75 17.21 -30.83
C LYS A 297 13.74 18.36 -29.81
N TYR A 298 13.36 18.07 -28.58
CA TYR A 298 13.35 19.04 -27.48
C TYR A 298 14.77 19.52 -27.13
N ALA A 299 15.73 18.60 -27.05
CA ALA A 299 17.13 18.91 -26.80
C ALA A 299 17.75 19.82 -27.90
N THR A 300 17.39 19.56 -29.17
CA THR A 300 17.87 20.37 -30.31
C THR A 300 17.22 21.75 -30.32
N LEU A 301 15.93 21.85 -29.95
CA LEU A 301 15.20 23.12 -29.92
C LEU A 301 15.71 24.07 -28.83
N HIS A 302 16.20 23.50 -27.71
CA HIS A 302 16.68 24.26 -26.53
C HIS A 302 18.21 24.28 -26.40
N ASP A 303 18.94 23.86 -27.43
CA ASP A 303 20.43 23.84 -27.49
C ASP A 303 21.06 23.14 -26.25
N PHE A 304 20.55 22.01 -25.85
CA PHE A 304 21.13 21.27 -24.75
C PHE A 304 22.53 20.74 -25.08
N ASP A 305 23.42 20.82 -24.08
CA ASP A 305 24.75 20.22 -24.20
C ASP A 305 24.68 18.72 -24.47
N ALA A 306 25.63 18.22 -25.28
CA ALA A 306 25.68 16.79 -25.66
C ALA A 306 25.78 15.85 -24.46
N ASN A 307 26.48 16.27 -23.40
CA ASN A 307 26.59 15.48 -22.16
C ASN A 307 25.27 15.44 -21.40
N PHE A 308 24.55 16.56 -21.37
CA PHE A 308 23.23 16.62 -20.71
C PHE A 308 22.19 15.79 -21.47
N THR A 309 22.17 15.90 -22.80
CA THR A 309 21.29 15.08 -23.66
C THR A 309 21.56 13.58 -23.48
N LYS A 310 22.84 13.20 -23.37
CA LYS A 310 23.23 11.80 -23.10
C LYS A 310 22.75 11.32 -21.74
N LYS A 311 22.82 12.16 -20.71
CA LYS A 311 22.29 11.84 -19.37
C LYS A 311 20.78 11.61 -19.40
N LEU A 312 20.03 12.51 -20.03
CA LEU A 312 18.56 12.37 -20.16
C LEU A 312 18.18 11.11 -20.93
N LYS A 313 18.91 10.78 -22.00
CA LYS A 313 18.71 9.53 -22.74
C LYS A 313 18.97 8.30 -21.89
N ASN A 314 20.06 8.28 -21.12
CA ASN A 314 20.38 7.19 -20.22
C ASN A 314 19.31 7.03 -19.13
N GLN A 315 18.81 8.13 -18.58
CA GLN A 315 17.74 8.11 -17.59
C GLN A 315 16.44 7.57 -18.18
N LEU A 316 16.09 7.99 -19.40
CA LEU A 316 14.91 7.48 -20.09
C LEU A 316 15.03 5.97 -20.38
N GLN A 317 16.21 5.51 -20.76
CA GLN A 317 16.48 4.09 -21.01
C GLN A 317 16.38 3.28 -19.70
N LEU A 318 16.93 3.79 -18.63
CA LEU A 318 16.87 3.16 -17.31
C LEU A 318 15.44 3.09 -16.78
N ASP A 319 14.65 4.13 -16.98
CA ASP A 319 13.23 4.15 -16.62
C ASP A 319 12.42 3.15 -17.47
N PHE A 320 12.75 3.01 -18.76
CA PHE A 320 12.14 2.02 -19.63
C PHE A 320 12.49 0.58 -19.20
N ASP A 321 13.76 0.29 -18.94
CA ASP A 321 14.23 -1.02 -18.49
C ASP A 321 13.67 -1.36 -17.11
N ASN A 322 13.58 -0.38 -16.21
CA ASN A 322 13.00 -0.55 -14.87
C ASN A 322 11.47 -0.66 -14.89
N ARG A 323 10.75 -0.02 -15.84
CA ARG A 323 9.30 -0.22 -15.99
C ARG A 323 8.94 -1.66 -16.32
N GLU A 324 9.83 -2.40 -16.93
CA GLU A 324 9.64 -3.84 -17.15
C GLU A 324 9.83 -4.65 -15.85
N ILE A 325 10.62 -4.11 -14.91
CA ILE A 325 10.92 -4.69 -13.59
C ILE A 325 10.12 -3.99 -12.47
N ALA A 326 9.51 -2.82 -12.76
CA ALA A 326 8.87 -1.97 -11.75
C ALA A 326 7.61 -2.61 -11.16
N ASP A 327 7.85 -3.49 -10.21
CA ASP A 327 6.85 -4.12 -9.34
C ASP A 327 5.94 -3.11 -8.65
N GLU A 328 6.33 -1.86 -8.56
CA GLU A 328 5.63 -0.83 -7.79
C GLU A 328 4.47 -0.18 -8.52
N GLN A 329 4.54 -0.04 -9.87
CA GLN A 329 3.36 0.38 -10.64
C GLN A 329 2.23 -0.65 -10.55
N VAL A 330 2.57 -1.94 -10.36
CA VAL A 330 1.59 -2.99 -10.10
C VAL A 330 0.85 -2.75 -8.80
N LEU A 331 1.49 -2.14 -7.80
CA LEU A 331 0.87 -1.85 -6.50
C LEU A 331 -0.26 -0.81 -6.60
N GLN A 332 -0.26 0.04 -7.61
CA GLN A 332 -1.33 1.02 -7.84
C GLN A 332 -2.67 0.35 -8.19
N PHE A 333 -2.64 -0.86 -8.78
CA PHE A 333 -3.85 -1.63 -9.10
C PHE A 333 -4.47 -2.33 -7.89
N PHE A 334 -3.79 -2.36 -6.76
CA PHE A 334 -4.30 -3.00 -5.55
C PHE A 334 -4.97 -1.98 -4.60
N PRO A 335 -5.99 -2.42 -3.83
CA PRO A 335 -6.55 -1.61 -2.76
C PRO A 335 -5.46 -1.12 -1.78
N VAL A 336 -5.66 0.08 -1.21
CA VAL A 336 -4.70 0.75 -0.32
C VAL A 336 -4.15 -0.20 0.78
N GLY A 337 -5.02 -0.99 1.42
CA GLY A 337 -4.60 -1.91 2.47
C GLY A 337 -3.70 -3.07 2.00
N VAL A 338 -3.81 -3.49 0.72
CA VAL A 338 -2.91 -4.50 0.14
C VAL A 338 -1.57 -3.86 -0.18
N ARG A 339 -1.58 -2.66 -0.80
CA ARG A 339 -0.39 -1.88 -1.11
C ARG A 339 0.45 -1.61 0.15
N GLN A 340 -0.18 -1.15 1.22
CA GLN A 340 0.48 -0.91 2.50
C GLN A 340 1.15 -2.17 3.07
N ARG A 341 0.49 -3.33 3.01
CA ARG A 341 1.09 -4.60 3.48
C ARG A 341 2.32 -5.00 2.67
N VAL A 342 2.31 -4.75 1.36
CA VAL A 342 3.45 -5.06 0.48
C VAL A 342 4.61 -4.12 0.77
N LEU A 343 4.37 -2.80 0.80
CA LEU A 343 5.38 -1.79 1.13
C LEU A 343 6.00 -2.05 2.51
N ARG A 344 5.15 -2.37 3.49
CA ARG A 344 5.62 -2.76 4.83
C ARG A 344 6.54 -3.98 4.79
N ARG A 345 6.20 -5.02 4.03
CA ARG A 345 7.04 -6.22 3.93
C ARG A 345 8.38 -5.96 3.24
N LEU A 346 8.41 -5.06 2.27
CA LEU A 346 9.62 -4.76 1.49
C LEU A 346 10.56 -3.78 2.21
N TYR A 347 10.01 -2.71 2.81
CA TYR A 347 10.81 -1.55 3.24
C TYR A 347 10.77 -1.27 4.73
N LEU A 348 9.90 -1.93 5.52
CA LEU A 348 9.79 -1.69 6.96
C LEU A 348 11.13 -1.89 7.69
N GLN A 349 11.83 -2.97 7.36
CA GLN A 349 13.10 -3.30 8.01
C GLN A 349 14.16 -2.23 7.75
N SER A 350 14.25 -1.75 6.51
CA SER A 350 15.19 -0.69 6.13
C SER A 350 14.87 0.63 6.83
N LEU A 351 13.59 0.93 7.07
CA LEU A 351 13.17 2.17 7.68
C LEU A 351 13.34 2.16 9.21
N ILE A 352 12.94 1.08 9.89
CA ILE A 352 13.05 0.96 11.36
C ILE A 352 14.49 0.92 11.84
N ASN A 353 15.39 0.37 11.04
CA ASN A 353 16.81 0.28 11.40
C ASN A 353 17.53 1.64 11.33
N THR A 354 16.89 2.68 10.80
CA THR A 354 17.48 4.03 10.76
C THR A 354 17.38 4.71 12.11
N ASP A 355 18.41 5.46 12.48
CA ASP A 355 18.45 6.22 13.74
C ASP A 355 17.30 7.24 13.81
N LEU A 356 16.95 7.84 12.68
CA LEU A 356 15.89 8.84 12.58
C LEU A 356 14.52 8.29 13.01
N MET A 357 14.19 7.03 12.67
CA MET A 357 12.88 6.41 12.96
C MET A 357 12.86 5.63 14.27
N ARG A 358 13.94 5.64 15.03
CA ARG A 358 14.05 4.89 16.27
C ARG A 358 13.01 5.33 17.31
N GLY A 359 12.25 4.37 17.83
CA GLY A 359 11.23 4.61 18.86
C GLY A 359 9.94 5.29 18.36
N THR A 360 9.74 5.42 17.05
CA THR A 360 8.46 5.88 16.48
C THR A 360 7.41 4.76 16.51
N ARG A 361 6.12 5.13 16.52
CA ARG A 361 5.02 4.16 16.54
C ARG A 361 4.85 3.49 15.17
N ASN A 362 4.45 2.20 15.16
CA ASN A 362 4.25 1.45 13.93
C ASN A 362 3.22 2.09 12.97
N GLN A 363 2.17 2.71 13.52
CA GLN A 363 1.16 3.41 12.71
C GLN A 363 1.74 4.58 11.93
N PHE A 364 2.66 5.34 12.54
CA PHE A 364 3.40 6.42 11.90
C PHE A 364 4.28 5.90 10.76
N VAL A 365 5.02 4.80 11.01
CA VAL A 365 5.88 4.17 10.01
C VAL A 365 5.08 3.64 8.81
N ASP A 366 3.92 3.03 9.07
CA ASP A 366 3.03 2.55 8.02
C ASP A 366 2.45 3.70 7.18
N ALA A 367 2.05 4.80 7.84
CA ALA A 367 1.58 6.00 7.15
C ALA A 367 2.71 6.69 6.36
N PHE A 368 3.91 6.78 6.93
CA PHE A 368 5.11 7.28 6.26
C PHE A 368 5.40 6.51 4.98
N LEU A 369 5.44 5.17 5.04
CA LEU A 369 5.65 4.30 3.88
C LEU A 369 4.57 4.47 2.80
N SER A 370 3.33 4.77 3.19
CA SER A 370 2.24 4.94 2.24
C SER A 370 2.34 6.22 1.40
N LEU A 371 3.04 7.24 1.92
CA LEU A 371 3.26 8.53 1.26
C LEU A 371 4.55 8.53 0.44
N CYS A 372 5.48 7.63 0.74
CA CYS A 372 6.75 7.55 0.02
C CYS A 372 6.58 7.06 -1.43
N ARG A 373 7.49 7.54 -2.27
CA ARG A 373 7.68 7.09 -3.66
C ARG A 373 9.04 6.42 -3.78
N VAL A 374 9.14 5.43 -4.64
CA VAL A 374 10.42 4.79 -4.95
C VAL A 374 10.89 5.27 -6.31
N GLU A 375 12.09 5.80 -6.34
CA GLU A 375 12.74 6.34 -7.53
C GLU A 375 14.07 5.63 -7.78
N VAL A 376 14.43 5.51 -9.05
CA VAL A 376 15.68 4.90 -9.49
C VAL A 376 16.50 5.92 -10.24
N PHE A 377 17.74 6.10 -9.79
CA PHE A 377 18.68 7.06 -10.35
C PHE A 377 19.81 6.37 -11.08
N SER A 378 20.25 7.00 -12.18
CA SER A 378 21.40 6.54 -12.98
C SER A 378 22.74 6.87 -12.31
N PRO A 379 23.81 6.13 -12.65
CA PRO A 379 25.15 6.47 -12.18
C PRO A 379 25.57 7.87 -12.58
N GLY A 380 26.02 8.67 -11.61
CA GLY A 380 26.49 10.05 -11.83
C GLY A 380 25.39 11.11 -11.82
N ASP A 381 24.13 10.74 -11.53
CA ASP A 381 23.07 11.71 -11.32
C ASP A 381 23.30 12.49 -10.04
N GLU A 382 23.06 13.78 -10.07
CA GLU A 382 23.18 14.69 -8.94
C GLU A 382 21.84 14.72 -8.20
N LEU A 383 21.79 14.06 -7.03
CA LEU A 383 20.61 13.98 -6.19
C LEU A 383 20.35 15.29 -5.44
N LEU A 384 21.42 15.89 -4.92
CA LEU A 384 21.39 17.15 -4.20
C LEU A 384 22.48 18.06 -4.73
N GLN A 385 22.13 19.32 -4.93
CA GLN A 385 23.06 20.35 -5.40
C GLN A 385 23.40 21.31 -4.27
N ARG A 386 24.68 21.64 -4.12
CA ARG A 386 25.17 22.61 -3.15
C ARG A 386 24.48 23.97 -3.31
N GLY A 387 24.04 24.56 -2.19
CA GLY A 387 23.34 25.85 -2.14
C GLY A 387 21.85 25.77 -2.48
N ALA A 388 21.35 24.64 -2.98
CA ALA A 388 19.93 24.46 -3.26
C ALA A 388 19.17 24.07 -1.98
N VAL A 389 17.92 24.52 -1.87
CA VAL A 389 16.99 24.06 -0.80
C VAL A 389 16.15 22.95 -1.39
N SER A 390 16.32 21.72 -0.89
CA SER A 390 15.51 20.57 -1.31
C SER A 390 14.32 20.40 -0.38
N SER A 391 13.15 20.12 -0.96
CA SER A 391 11.92 19.82 -0.23
C SER A 391 11.68 18.33 -0.03
N GLU A 392 12.63 17.48 -0.40
CA GLU A 392 12.50 16.03 -0.37
C GLU A 392 13.49 15.39 0.59
N LEU A 393 13.01 14.37 1.31
CA LEU A 393 13.81 13.49 2.15
C LEU A 393 14.06 12.18 1.42
N TYR A 394 15.30 11.73 1.41
CA TYR A 394 15.74 10.56 0.67
C TYR A 394 16.24 9.47 1.60
N LEU A 395 15.80 8.22 1.39
CA LEU A 395 16.34 7.02 2.05
C LEU A 395 16.93 6.10 0.99
N LEU A 396 18.23 5.82 1.10
CA LEU A 396 18.92 4.93 0.17
C LEU A 396 18.55 3.47 0.47
N LEU A 397 17.78 2.84 -0.42
CA LEU A 397 17.37 1.43 -0.31
C LEU A 397 18.40 0.47 -0.87
N ASP A 398 19.00 0.83 -2.01
CA ASP A 398 20.03 0.03 -2.67
C ASP A 398 20.97 0.91 -3.49
N GLY A 399 22.22 0.47 -3.63
CA GLY A 399 23.27 1.26 -4.28
C GLY A 399 24.19 1.98 -3.28
N SER A 400 24.89 3.01 -3.75
CA SER A 400 25.76 3.89 -2.93
C SER A 400 25.77 5.31 -3.49
N LEU A 401 25.79 6.29 -2.59
CA LEU A 401 25.88 7.70 -2.94
C LEU A 401 27.28 8.22 -2.59
N GLU A 402 27.75 9.22 -3.33
CA GLU A 402 29.03 9.87 -3.14
C GLU A 402 28.82 11.35 -2.85
N VAL A 403 29.47 11.87 -1.81
CA VAL A 403 29.50 13.31 -1.54
C VAL A 403 30.57 13.93 -2.41
N ALA A 404 30.17 14.80 -3.33
CA ALA A 404 31.06 15.52 -4.21
C ALA A 404 31.58 16.78 -3.51
N SER A 405 32.76 16.68 -2.92
CA SER A 405 33.49 17.83 -2.39
C SER A 405 34.12 18.60 -3.54
N SER A 406 33.82 19.91 -3.66
CA SER A 406 34.44 20.75 -4.69
C SER A 406 35.83 21.17 -4.23
N ASP A 407 36.87 20.56 -4.78
CA ASP A 407 38.28 20.87 -4.51
C ASP A 407 38.78 22.23 -5.06
N ASN A 408 37.95 23.00 -5.75
CA ASN A 408 38.36 24.17 -6.51
C ASN A 408 37.74 25.49 -6.05
N LEU A 409 37.12 25.58 -4.88
CA LEU A 409 36.66 26.89 -4.41
C LEU A 409 37.66 27.42 -3.39
N ASP A 410 38.39 28.45 -3.86
CA ASP A 410 39.25 29.30 -3.09
C ASP A 410 38.84 29.46 -1.63
N ASN A 411 39.79 29.28 -0.73
CA ASN A 411 39.71 29.63 0.68
C ASN A 411 39.30 31.12 0.88
N SER A 412 39.28 31.93 -0.15
CA SER A 412 38.85 33.33 -0.15
C SER A 412 37.35 33.58 -0.06
N LEU A 413 36.50 32.59 -0.46
CA LEU A 413 35.02 32.70 -0.37
C LEU A 413 34.47 32.21 0.97
N ARG A 414 35.25 31.44 1.73
CA ARG A 414 34.84 30.98 3.06
C ARG A 414 34.74 32.10 4.10
N ALA A 415 35.39 33.24 3.86
CA ALA A 415 35.50 34.35 4.83
C ALA A 415 34.59 35.55 4.51
N ARG A 416 33.94 35.63 3.35
CA ARG A 416 33.27 36.88 2.90
C ARG A 416 31.76 36.91 3.01
N ASP A 417 31.08 35.78 2.92
CA ASP A 417 29.63 35.76 3.05
C ASP A 417 29.26 35.22 4.43
N GLY A 418 28.82 36.11 5.31
CA GLY A 418 28.25 35.78 6.63
C GLY A 418 26.93 35.00 6.56
N GLY A 419 26.73 34.18 5.52
CA GLY A 419 25.64 33.24 5.39
C GLY A 419 25.86 32.02 6.26
N LEU A 420 24.90 31.74 7.09
CA LEU A 420 24.83 30.57 7.98
C LEU A 420 24.80 29.29 7.13
N TYR A 421 25.97 28.76 6.78
CA TYR A 421 26.07 27.46 6.15
C TYR A 421 26.03 26.37 7.23
N VAL A 422 24.99 25.59 7.23
CA VAL A 422 24.81 24.44 8.12
C VAL A 422 25.54 23.25 7.49
N ALA A 423 26.57 22.72 8.13
CA ALA A 423 27.28 21.53 7.67
C ALA A 423 26.33 20.34 7.52
N SER A 424 26.47 19.56 6.45
CA SER A 424 25.72 18.29 6.39
C SER A 424 26.19 17.35 7.49
N VAL A 425 25.30 16.52 8.03
CA VAL A 425 25.65 15.48 9.03
C VAL A 425 26.79 14.60 8.51
N TRP A 426 26.88 14.42 7.20
CA TRP A 426 27.89 13.62 6.51
C TRP A 426 29.26 14.30 6.40
N SER A 427 29.31 15.61 6.33
CA SER A 427 30.60 16.34 6.37
C SER A 427 31.21 16.35 7.77
N LEU A 428 30.39 16.08 8.80
CA LEU A 428 30.78 15.98 10.20
C LEU A 428 31.03 14.52 10.63
N ALA A 429 30.45 13.53 9.95
CA ALA A 429 30.60 12.10 10.24
C ALA A 429 31.74 11.48 9.42
N ASP A 430 32.57 10.67 10.08
CA ASP A 430 33.69 9.95 9.48
C ASP A 430 33.18 8.59 8.93
N SER A 431 32.68 8.56 7.70
CA SER A 431 32.39 7.32 7.00
C SER A 431 33.50 7.04 5.99
N THR A 432 34.59 6.43 6.46
CA THR A 432 35.77 6.13 5.68
C THR A 432 35.71 4.73 5.08
N GLU A 433 35.46 4.63 3.78
CA GLU A 433 36.11 3.61 2.97
C GLU A 433 37.19 4.25 2.12
N MET A 434 38.44 3.88 2.41
CA MET A 434 39.60 4.25 1.58
C MET A 434 39.52 3.56 0.24
N GLY A 435 39.12 4.27 -0.79
CA GLY A 435 39.18 3.87 -2.18
C GLY A 435 40.24 4.63 -2.96
N SER A 436 41.49 4.14 -2.92
CA SER A 436 42.46 4.06 -4.01
C SER A 436 42.96 5.26 -4.82
N ALA A 437 44.24 5.27 -5.02
CA ALA A 437 45.07 5.66 -6.20
C ALA A 437 45.20 7.13 -6.62
N SER A 438 44.31 8.06 -6.24
CA SER A 438 44.50 9.49 -6.61
C SER A 438 44.50 10.48 -5.42
N GLY A 439 44.66 10.02 -4.19
CA GLY A 439 44.84 10.90 -3.02
C GLY A 439 43.62 11.74 -2.57
N LYS A 440 42.46 11.61 -3.23
CA LYS A 440 41.25 12.36 -2.86
C LYS A 440 40.32 11.48 -2.01
N ARG A 441 40.02 11.93 -0.81
CA ARG A 441 39.04 11.27 0.07
C ARG A 441 37.63 11.49 -0.48
N ARG A 442 36.88 10.41 -0.67
CA ARG A 442 35.47 10.44 -1.07
C ARG A 442 34.61 9.85 0.04
N ILE A 443 33.64 10.60 0.48
CA ILE A 443 32.68 10.14 1.47
C ILE A 443 31.58 9.35 0.74
N ILE A 444 31.41 8.08 1.11
CA ILE A 444 30.40 7.20 0.51
C ILE A 444 29.31 6.98 1.54
N ILE A 445 28.07 7.23 1.15
CA ILE A 445 26.88 6.99 1.96
C ILE A 445 26.39 5.56 1.66
N PRO A 446 26.35 4.68 2.67
CA PRO A 446 25.91 3.29 2.50
C PRO A 446 24.38 3.18 2.43
N LYS A 447 23.90 2.02 2.01
CA LYS A 447 22.46 1.72 2.01
C LYS A 447 21.88 1.73 3.43
N GLY A 448 20.61 2.14 3.53
CA GLY A 448 19.87 2.21 4.79
C GLY A 448 19.99 3.55 5.51
N GLU A 449 20.66 4.53 4.91
CA GLU A 449 20.82 5.86 5.50
C GLU A 449 19.89 6.88 4.84
N PHE A 450 19.41 7.83 5.68
CA PHE A 450 18.71 9.00 5.20
C PHE A 450 19.69 10.04 4.65
N VAL A 451 19.24 10.78 3.67
CA VAL A 451 19.99 11.86 3.03
C VAL A 451 19.11 13.10 2.99
N ASN A 452 19.71 14.26 3.19
CA ASN A 452 19.03 15.56 3.26
C ASN A 452 18.20 15.78 4.53
N GLU A 453 18.52 15.11 5.63
CA GLU A 453 17.77 15.23 6.88
C GLU A 453 17.73 16.69 7.37
N LEU A 454 18.87 17.35 7.48
CA LEU A 454 18.97 18.74 7.94
C LEU A 454 18.22 19.70 7.01
N GLY A 455 18.54 19.71 5.72
CA GLY A 455 17.89 20.58 4.77
C GLY A 455 16.39 20.37 4.66
N PHE A 456 15.93 19.12 4.87
CA PHE A 456 14.51 18.79 4.85
C PHE A 456 13.76 19.38 6.06
N PHE A 457 14.29 19.22 7.28
CA PHE A 457 13.61 19.68 8.49
C PHE A 457 13.83 21.17 8.77
N THR A 458 14.99 21.73 8.46
CA THR A 458 15.35 23.10 8.80
C THR A 458 15.19 24.11 7.66
N GLU A 459 14.87 23.64 6.45
CA GLU A 459 14.78 24.47 5.24
C GLU A 459 16.10 25.18 4.89
N SER A 460 17.22 24.70 5.40
CA SER A 460 18.53 25.26 5.15
C SER A 460 19.08 24.81 3.79
N PRO A 461 19.92 25.65 3.12
CA PRO A 461 20.58 25.27 1.87
C PRO A 461 21.54 24.09 2.06
N GLN A 462 21.66 23.23 1.04
CA GLN A 462 22.58 22.10 1.03
C GLN A 462 24.04 22.57 1.04
N MET A 463 24.85 21.94 1.87
CA MET A 463 26.27 22.24 1.96
C MET A 463 27.09 21.53 0.90
N ASP A 464 26.73 20.30 0.59
CA ASP A 464 27.46 19.43 -0.31
C ASP A 464 26.56 18.98 -1.45
N SER A 465 27.17 18.78 -2.63
CA SER A 465 26.50 18.06 -3.72
C SER A 465 26.61 16.56 -3.49
N ILE A 466 25.51 15.84 -3.63
CA ILE A 466 25.45 14.37 -3.49
C ILE A 466 25.11 13.77 -4.85
N ARG A 467 25.92 12.79 -5.27
CA ARG A 467 25.77 12.10 -6.56
C ARG A 467 25.65 10.59 -6.36
N THR A 468 24.99 9.96 -7.30
CA THR A 468 24.91 8.51 -7.38
C THR A 468 26.18 7.90 -7.94
N ARG A 469 26.76 6.89 -7.29
CA ARG A 469 27.94 6.17 -7.78
C ARG A 469 27.58 5.06 -8.76
N GLY A 470 26.41 4.44 -8.57
CA GLY A 470 25.85 3.37 -9.38
C GLY A 470 24.37 3.58 -9.59
N VAL A 471 23.68 2.56 -10.09
CA VAL A 471 22.22 2.57 -10.08
C VAL A 471 21.77 2.53 -8.63
N CYS A 472 21.01 3.55 -8.22
CA CYS A 472 20.54 3.68 -6.84
C CYS A 472 19.02 3.62 -6.80
N LYS A 473 18.49 2.84 -5.88
CA LYS A 473 17.07 2.79 -5.55
C LYS A 473 16.84 3.60 -4.28
N ILE A 474 16.01 4.62 -4.36
CA ILE A 474 15.83 5.62 -3.30
C ILE A 474 14.34 5.74 -2.98
N LEU A 475 14.01 5.79 -1.70
CA LEU A 475 12.68 6.12 -1.20
C LEU A 475 12.62 7.63 -0.96
N THR A 476 11.69 8.33 -1.61
CA THR A 476 11.52 9.77 -1.52
C THR A 476 10.24 10.14 -0.79
N LEU A 477 10.31 11.15 0.07
CA LEU A 477 9.16 11.75 0.75
C LEU A 477 9.21 13.26 0.61
N THR A 478 8.10 13.89 0.19
CA THR A 478 8.03 15.34 0.09
C THR A 478 7.77 15.99 1.45
N ARG A 479 8.24 17.22 1.64
CA ARG A 479 8.01 18.00 2.89
C ARG A 479 6.53 18.27 3.11
N SER A 480 5.74 18.49 2.05
CA SER A 480 4.30 18.69 2.16
C SER A 480 3.58 17.46 2.73
N ASP A 481 3.96 16.26 2.25
CA ASP A 481 3.41 15.01 2.73
C ASP A 481 3.82 14.73 4.17
N TYR A 482 5.08 15.05 4.54
CA TYR A 482 5.53 14.95 5.93
C TYR A 482 4.79 15.91 6.86
N LYS A 483 4.53 17.16 6.45
CA LYS A 483 3.74 18.12 7.26
C LYS A 483 2.34 17.58 7.53
N SER A 484 1.68 17.00 6.53
CA SER A 484 0.40 16.33 6.72
C SER A 484 0.50 15.17 7.72
N LEU A 485 1.51 14.30 7.54
CA LEU A 485 1.76 13.17 8.43
C LEU A 485 2.07 13.60 9.88
N SER A 486 2.84 14.66 10.06
CA SER A 486 3.21 15.18 11.39
C SER A 486 2.00 15.75 12.13
N ALA A 487 1.07 16.37 11.40
CA ALA A 487 -0.20 16.87 11.96
C ALA A 487 -1.09 15.73 12.50
N ASP A 488 -1.03 14.56 11.86
CA ASP A 488 -1.80 13.39 12.26
C ASP A 488 -1.08 12.56 13.35
N HIS A 489 0.25 12.63 13.44
CA HIS A 489 1.07 11.83 14.38
C HIS A 489 2.09 12.68 15.17
N PRO A 490 1.66 13.65 15.99
CA PRO A 490 2.52 14.64 16.62
C PRO A 490 3.61 14.03 17.53
N GLY A 491 3.28 13.00 18.29
CA GLY A 491 4.24 12.37 19.22
C GLY A 491 5.38 11.64 18.49
N SER A 492 5.08 10.97 17.35
CA SER A 492 6.10 10.31 16.53
C SER A 492 6.94 11.33 15.74
N ALA A 493 6.32 12.39 15.23
CA ALA A 493 7.01 13.46 14.52
C ALA A 493 7.99 14.22 15.45
N GLY A 494 7.59 14.51 16.69
CA GLY A 494 8.48 15.08 17.70
C GLY A 494 9.67 14.15 18.02
N ARG A 495 9.43 12.83 18.06
CA ARG A 495 10.49 11.82 18.26
C ARG A 495 11.50 11.82 17.12
N VAL A 496 11.07 11.96 15.88
CA VAL A 496 11.95 12.04 14.70
C VAL A 496 12.90 13.23 14.82
N LEU A 497 12.40 14.41 15.18
CA LEU A 497 13.26 15.59 15.38
C LEU A 497 14.20 15.43 16.60
N THR A 498 13.74 14.81 17.67
CA THR A 498 14.59 14.50 18.83
C THR A 498 15.71 13.52 18.47
N ASN A 499 15.41 12.50 17.64
CA ASN A 499 16.41 11.56 17.14
C ASN A 499 17.44 12.27 16.24
N LEU A 500 16.98 13.20 15.40
CA LEU A 500 17.87 14.02 14.58
C LEU A 500 18.81 14.87 15.44
N LEU A 501 18.28 15.48 16.50
CA LEU A 501 19.09 16.24 17.46
C LEU A 501 20.13 15.35 18.14
N ALA A 502 19.74 14.17 18.62
CA ALA A 502 20.65 13.21 19.23
C ALA A 502 21.75 12.77 18.27
N LYS A 503 21.40 12.48 17.00
CA LYS A 503 22.36 12.14 15.94
C LYS A 503 23.42 13.24 15.75
N VAL A 504 23.01 14.52 15.77
CA VAL A 504 23.93 15.65 15.64
C VAL A 504 24.80 15.80 16.89
N GLN A 505 24.25 15.56 18.07
CA GLN A 505 24.99 15.64 19.34
C GLN A 505 26.05 14.54 19.49
N GLU A 506 25.76 13.33 19.02
CA GLU A 506 26.67 12.18 19.07
C GLU A 506 27.85 12.28 18.08
N LEU A 507 27.82 13.23 17.14
CA LEU A 507 28.92 13.39 16.18
C LEU A 507 30.22 13.75 16.89
N PRO A 508 31.29 12.94 16.69
CA PRO A 508 32.55 13.14 17.35
C PRO A 508 33.31 14.34 16.77
N THR A 509 33.42 15.38 17.52
CA THR A 509 34.12 16.62 17.11
C THR A 509 35.65 16.53 17.22
N ARG A 510 36.17 15.76 18.15
CA ARG A 510 37.61 15.72 18.48
C ARG A 510 38.43 14.61 17.79
N SER A 511 37.88 13.43 17.57
CA SER A 511 38.65 12.29 17.02
C SER A 511 38.97 12.40 15.54
N VAL A 512 38.06 13.02 14.80
CA VAL A 512 38.11 13.14 13.32
C VAL A 512 39.20 14.11 12.88
N MET A 513 39.43 15.18 13.63
CA MET A 513 40.42 16.19 13.28
C MET A 513 41.85 15.75 13.61
N HIS A 514 42.05 14.98 14.69
CA HIS A 514 43.36 14.44 15.03
C HIS A 514 43.88 13.38 14.06
N GLU A 515 42.99 12.58 13.48
CA GLU A 515 43.34 11.66 12.37
C GLU A 515 43.61 12.40 11.06
N ARG A 516 42.86 13.48 10.77
CA ARG A 516 43.11 14.35 9.60
C ARG A 516 44.51 15.00 9.67
N SER A 517 44.90 15.50 10.80
CA SER A 517 46.20 16.21 10.99
C SER A 517 47.45 15.31 10.86
N ARG A 518 47.30 14.00 11.13
CA ARG A 518 48.38 13.04 10.90
C ARG A 518 48.71 12.79 9.44
N PHE A 519 47.80 13.10 8.49
CA PHE A 519 47.97 12.85 7.08
C PHE A 519 48.24 14.09 6.24
N ASP A 520 47.70 15.26 6.62
CA ASP A 520 47.93 16.54 5.98
C ASP A 520 48.91 17.34 6.87
N ARG A 521 50.00 17.82 6.34
CA ARG A 521 51.02 18.64 7.07
C ARG A 521 50.47 20.03 7.45
N GLU A 522 49.34 20.11 8.10
CA GLU A 522 48.74 21.31 8.61
C GLU A 522 49.34 21.71 9.95
N SER A 523 49.44 23.01 10.22
CA SER A 523 49.97 23.48 11.52
C SER A 523 48.94 23.24 12.63
N GLU A 524 49.43 23.02 13.88
CA GLU A 524 48.54 22.85 15.05
C GLU A 524 47.56 24.03 15.25
N ALA A 525 47.91 25.23 14.77
CA ALA A 525 47.06 26.40 14.85
C ALA A 525 45.86 26.32 13.84
N ASP A 526 46.09 25.82 12.66
CA ASP A 526 45.04 25.65 11.62
C ASP A 526 44.03 24.59 12.06
N ILE A 527 44.52 23.54 12.72
CA ILE A 527 43.68 22.46 13.28
C ILE A 527 42.78 22.98 14.42
N ALA A 528 43.37 23.75 15.37
CA ALA A 528 42.62 24.35 16.47
C ALA A 528 41.54 25.33 15.96
N GLN A 529 41.83 26.10 14.88
CA GLN A 529 40.87 27.00 14.28
C GLN A 529 39.75 26.24 13.56
N ALA A 530 40.05 25.11 12.92
CA ALA A 530 39.07 24.25 12.28
C ALA A 530 38.15 23.54 13.30
N GLU A 531 38.71 23.07 14.45
CA GLU A 531 37.95 22.51 15.57
C GLU A 531 36.93 23.50 16.14
N VAL A 532 37.35 24.74 16.39
CA VAL A 532 36.45 25.81 16.88
C VAL A 532 35.33 26.09 15.88
N HIS A 533 35.64 26.08 14.57
CA HIS A 533 34.65 26.30 13.54
C HIS A 533 33.62 25.15 13.45
N VAL A 534 34.06 23.91 13.55
CA VAL A 534 33.16 22.72 13.54
C VAL A 534 32.29 22.73 14.79
N GLU A 535 32.81 23.01 15.97
CA GLU A 535 32.05 23.10 17.21
C GLU A 535 30.99 24.21 17.16
N HIS A 536 31.36 25.39 16.64
CA HIS A 536 30.42 26.50 16.42
C HIS A 536 29.31 26.12 15.45
N THR A 537 29.66 25.46 14.33
CA THR A 537 28.68 25.01 13.35
C THR A 537 27.73 23.98 13.96
N LYS A 538 28.24 23.02 14.73
CA LYS A 538 27.43 22.03 15.44
C LYS A 538 26.44 22.71 16.39
N MET A 539 26.88 23.67 17.18
CA MET A 539 26.01 24.41 18.11
C MET A 539 24.88 25.17 17.35
N VAL A 540 25.21 25.82 16.22
CA VAL A 540 24.20 26.50 15.40
C VAL A 540 23.16 25.52 14.85
N VAL A 541 23.60 24.35 14.39
CA VAL A 541 22.69 23.28 13.91
C VAL A 541 21.79 22.76 15.02
N GLU A 542 22.35 22.52 16.19
CA GLU A 542 21.58 22.09 17.38
C GLU A 542 20.50 23.11 17.73
N ASP A 543 20.86 24.40 17.78
CA ASP A 543 19.91 25.47 18.12
C ASP A 543 18.82 25.61 17.05
N LEU A 544 19.16 25.43 15.78
CA LEU A 544 18.21 25.43 14.69
C LEU A 544 17.21 24.27 14.81
N ILE A 545 17.68 23.06 15.12
CA ILE A 545 16.81 21.90 15.33
C ILE A 545 15.92 22.10 16.55
N LYS A 546 16.48 22.62 17.68
CA LYS A 546 15.71 22.94 18.89
C LYS A 546 14.60 23.96 18.59
N MET A 547 14.90 24.99 17.79
CA MET A 547 13.91 25.96 17.33
C MET A 547 12.76 25.28 16.55
N HIS A 548 13.08 24.34 15.65
CA HIS A 548 12.06 23.61 14.90
C HIS A 548 11.26 22.65 15.77
N ILE A 549 11.87 22.00 16.76
CA ILE A 549 11.17 21.19 17.78
C ILE A 549 10.16 22.07 18.53
N ASN A 550 10.59 23.23 19.01
CA ASN A 550 9.71 24.15 19.74
C ASN A 550 8.57 24.65 18.83
N LYS A 551 8.88 25.09 17.62
CA LYS A 551 7.87 25.51 16.64
C LYS A 551 6.81 24.43 16.38
N GLN A 552 7.23 23.18 16.15
CA GLN A 552 6.31 22.06 15.96
C GLN A 552 5.47 21.79 17.21
N LYS A 553 6.07 21.86 18.39
CA LYS A 553 5.37 21.74 19.67
C LYS A 553 4.30 22.83 19.81
N ASP A 554 4.66 24.08 19.51
CA ASP A 554 3.74 25.23 19.60
C ASP A 554 2.56 25.10 18.63
N GLU A 555 2.80 24.68 17.39
CA GLU A 555 1.74 24.43 16.39
C GLU A 555 0.75 23.35 16.86
N HIS A 556 1.23 22.27 17.44
CA HIS A 556 0.38 21.21 17.98
C HIS A 556 -0.35 21.64 19.25
N THR A 557 0.32 22.37 20.16
CA THR A 557 -0.30 22.91 21.36
C THR A 557 -1.42 23.89 21.03
N THR A 558 -1.19 24.78 20.06
CA THR A 558 -2.23 25.70 19.55
C THR A 558 -3.44 24.95 19.04
N ARG A 559 -3.25 23.90 18.24
CA ARG A 559 -4.34 23.04 17.74
C ARG A 559 -5.07 22.34 18.90
N PHE A 560 -4.34 21.86 19.89
CA PHE A 560 -4.88 21.19 21.06
C PHE A 560 -5.72 22.13 21.95
N CYS A 561 -5.21 23.31 22.25
CA CYS A 561 -5.95 24.35 22.96
C CYS A 561 -7.18 24.84 22.17
N PHE A 562 -7.09 24.96 20.86
CA PHE A 562 -8.21 25.32 20.01
C PHE A 562 -9.31 24.24 20.05
N ALA A 563 -8.95 22.95 19.97
CA ALA A 563 -9.91 21.85 20.13
C ALA A 563 -10.59 21.89 21.50
N ALA A 564 -9.81 22.17 22.58
CA ALA A 564 -10.33 22.33 23.93
C ALA A 564 -11.33 23.49 24.03
N SER A 565 -11.04 24.61 23.36
CA SER A 565 -11.93 25.77 23.35
C SER A 565 -13.27 25.51 22.66
N ARG A 566 -13.28 24.64 21.63
CA ARG A 566 -14.47 24.29 20.85
C ARG A 566 -15.27 23.13 21.42
N GLY A 567 -14.80 22.46 22.44
CA GLY A 567 -15.45 21.28 22.99
C GLY A 567 -15.23 19.99 22.16
N ASP A 568 -14.22 19.95 21.28
CA ASP A 568 -13.96 18.81 20.39
C ASP A 568 -13.19 17.71 21.11
N THR A 569 -13.92 16.83 21.79
CA THR A 569 -13.39 15.67 22.50
C THR A 569 -12.74 14.66 21.57
N SER A 570 -13.18 14.56 20.31
CA SER A 570 -12.68 13.61 19.34
C SER A 570 -11.26 13.96 18.91
N THR A 571 -10.98 15.21 18.61
CA THR A 571 -9.63 15.70 18.28
C THR A 571 -8.68 15.57 19.47
N ILE A 572 -9.16 15.90 20.70
CA ILE A 572 -8.36 15.76 21.93
C ILE A 572 -7.97 14.30 22.16
N ALA A 573 -8.93 13.37 22.11
CA ALA A 573 -8.67 11.95 22.27
C ALA A 573 -7.67 11.44 21.20
N ALA A 574 -7.89 11.81 19.93
CA ALA A 574 -7.00 11.39 18.84
C ALA A 574 -5.55 11.86 19.05
N LEU A 575 -5.33 13.11 19.50
CA LEU A 575 -3.99 13.64 19.74
C LEU A 575 -3.32 12.98 20.96
N CYS A 576 -4.04 12.77 22.06
CA CYS A 576 -3.52 12.08 23.24
C CYS A 576 -3.21 10.59 22.94
N ASP A 577 -4.09 9.90 22.22
CA ASP A 577 -3.87 8.52 21.79
C ASP A 577 -2.64 8.38 20.87
N GLN A 578 -2.30 9.42 20.12
CA GLN A 578 -1.09 9.47 19.29
C GLN A 578 0.17 9.87 20.08
N GLY A 579 0.04 10.12 21.39
CA GLY A 579 1.15 10.38 22.31
C GLY A 579 1.55 11.84 22.42
N PHE A 580 0.63 12.75 22.10
CA PHE A 580 0.81 14.16 22.46
C PHE A 580 0.68 14.33 23.98
N ASP A 581 1.58 15.14 24.57
CA ASP A 581 1.56 15.40 26.01
C ASP A 581 0.36 16.30 26.37
N PRO A 582 -0.62 15.79 27.15
CA PRO A 582 -1.80 16.54 27.50
C PRO A 582 -1.51 17.76 28.41
N ASN A 583 -0.36 17.81 29.04
CA ASN A 583 0.10 18.93 29.86
C ASN A 583 0.86 20.02 29.07
N SER A 584 0.93 19.89 27.75
CA SER A 584 1.56 20.91 26.91
C SER A 584 0.87 22.26 27.06
N SER A 585 1.67 23.31 27.20
CA SER A 585 1.23 24.68 27.40
C SER A 585 1.58 25.58 26.21
N ASP A 586 0.76 26.59 25.96
CA ASP A 586 1.01 27.62 24.96
C ASP A 586 2.06 28.66 25.44
N TYR A 587 2.26 29.72 24.67
CA TYR A 587 3.18 30.81 24.98
C TYR A 587 2.89 31.45 26.34
N ASP A 588 1.61 31.56 26.74
CA ASP A 588 1.16 32.10 28.02
C ASP A 588 1.17 31.04 29.12
N GLN A 589 1.80 29.89 28.91
CA GLN A 589 1.78 28.69 29.74
C GLN A 589 0.38 28.15 30.07
N ARG A 590 -0.59 28.44 29.22
CA ARG A 590 -1.95 27.92 29.35
C ARG A 590 -2.04 26.53 28.80
N THR A 591 -2.61 25.62 29.57
CA THR A 591 -2.88 24.26 29.17
C THR A 591 -4.28 24.14 28.52
N ALA A 592 -4.50 23.09 27.74
CA ALA A 592 -5.82 22.80 27.18
C ALA A 592 -6.89 22.65 28.27
N LEU A 593 -6.51 22.13 29.45
CA LEU A 593 -7.40 22.02 30.61
C LEU A 593 -7.88 23.39 31.11
N MET A 594 -6.98 24.39 31.17
CA MET A 594 -7.32 25.75 31.55
C MET A 594 -8.27 26.39 30.54
N VAL A 595 -8.01 26.20 29.24
CA VAL A 595 -8.85 26.72 28.16
C VAL A 595 -10.25 26.07 28.18
N ALA A 596 -10.33 24.75 28.38
CA ALA A 596 -11.58 24.03 28.52
C ALA A 596 -12.38 24.48 29.75
N ALA A 597 -11.67 24.66 30.87
CA ALA A 597 -12.26 25.16 32.11
C ALA A 597 -12.82 26.58 31.98
N MET A 598 -12.10 27.47 31.31
CA MET A 598 -12.52 28.83 31.00
C MET A 598 -13.79 28.87 30.13
N LYS A 599 -13.93 27.90 29.21
CA LYS A 599 -15.10 27.79 28.29
C LYS A 599 -16.26 26.97 28.85
N GLY A 600 -16.07 26.28 29.98
CA GLY A 600 -17.09 25.44 30.59
C GLY A 600 -17.33 24.10 29.85
N ASN A 601 -16.37 23.61 29.08
CA ASN A 601 -16.49 22.39 28.29
C ASN A 601 -16.31 21.14 29.17
N VAL A 602 -17.37 20.71 29.84
CA VAL A 602 -17.40 19.60 30.82
C VAL A 602 -16.85 18.32 30.23
N ASP A 603 -17.27 17.93 29.03
CA ASP A 603 -16.83 16.69 28.36
C ASP A 603 -15.33 16.68 28.08
N VAL A 604 -14.78 17.83 27.66
CA VAL A 604 -13.34 17.98 27.40
C VAL A 604 -12.54 17.93 28.70
N VAL A 605 -13.00 18.62 29.74
CA VAL A 605 -12.34 18.58 31.06
C VAL A 605 -12.27 17.15 31.60
N THR A 606 -13.40 16.43 31.55
CA THR A 606 -13.46 15.03 31.97
C THR A 606 -12.49 14.18 31.16
N LYS A 607 -12.48 14.36 29.85
CA LYS A 607 -11.61 13.60 28.95
C LYS A 607 -10.13 13.87 29.17
N LEU A 608 -9.74 15.13 29.36
CA LEU A 608 -8.36 15.50 29.69
C LEU A 608 -7.89 14.91 31.04
N LEU A 609 -8.74 14.88 32.05
CA LEU A 609 -8.44 14.26 33.33
C LEU A 609 -8.29 12.73 33.21
N GLU A 610 -9.05 12.05 32.34
CA GLU A 610 -8.86 10.64 32.01
C GLU A 610 -7.45 10.37 31.43
N TYR A 611 -6.88 11.32 30.67
CA TYR A 611 -5.49 11.25 30.16
C TYR A 611 -4.44 11.74 31.18
N SER A 612 -4.82 11.84 32.46
CA SER A 612 -3.90 12.20 33.56
C SER A 612 -3.29 13.59 33.42
N CYS A 613 -4.05 14.56 32.95
CA CYS A 613 -3.64 15.97 33.02
C CYS A 613 -3.48 16.41 34.46
N ASP A 614 -2.44 17.18 34.73
CA ASP A 614 -2.25 17.85 36.02
C ASP A 614 -3.19 19.06 36.15
N PRO A 615 -4.17 19.04 37.05
CA PRO A 615 -5.13 20.12 37.21
C PRO A 615 -4.55 21.38 37.91
N ASN A 616 -3.34 21.27 38.46
CA ASN A 616 -2.72 22.32 39.27
C ASN A 616 -1.62 23.12 38.57
N LEU A 617 -1.42 22.88 37.28
CA LEU A 617 -0.51 23.70 36.47
C LEU A 617 -0.99 25.16 36.47
N GLN A 618 -0.02 26.07 36.44
CA GLN A 618 -0.28 27.52 36.46
C GLN A 618 0.14 28.17 35.15
N ASP A 619 -0.63 29.17 34.70
CA ASP A 619 -0.23 30.05 33.62
C ASP A 619 0.80 31.11 34.09
N VAL A 620 1.22 31.98 33.15
CA VAL A 620 2.17 33.09 33.46
C VAL A 620 1.66 34.01 34.60
N ASN A 621 0.36 34.06 34.80
CA ASN A 621 -0.26 34.87 35.87
C ASN A 621 -0.52 34.11 37.17
N GLY A 622 -0.07 32.83 37.24
CA GLY A 622 -0.32 31.95 38.37
C GLY A 622 -1.74 31.41 38.46
N THR A 623 -2.50 31.48 37.35
CA THR A 623 -3.92 31.05 37.30
C THR A 623 -4.01 29.56 36.98
N THR A 624 -4.78 28.80 37.78
CA THR A 624 -5.06 27.37 37.56
C THR A 624 -6.36 27.15 36.79
N ALA A 625 -6.59 25.94 36.28
CA ALA A 625 -7.84 25.54 35.63
C ALA A 625 -9.08 25.76 36.53
N LEU A 626 -8.93 25.47 37.84
CA LEU A 626 -10.00 25.70 38.83
C LEU A 626 -10.32 27.19 38.99
N MET A 627 -9.29 28.05 38.98
CA MET A 627 -9.51 29.51 39.07
C MET A 627 -10.24 30.05 37.84
N GLU A 628 -9.88 29.56 36.61
CA GLU A 628 -10.55 29.93 35.37
C GLU A 628 -12.04 29.51 35.38
N ALA A 629 -12.33 28.27 35.83
CA ALA A 629 -13.70 27.79 35.96
C ALA A 629 -14.52 28.63 36.96
N THR A 630 -13.87 28.99 38.09
CA THR A 630 -14.52 29.79 39.15
C THR A 630 -14.84 31.20 38.66
N LYS A 631 -13.91 31.87 37.97
CA LYS A 631 -14.11 33.21 37.40
C LYS A 631 -15.24 33.24 36.37
N ASN A 632 -15.33 32.20 35.52
CA ASN A 632 -16.29 32.14 34.43
C ASN A 632 -17.63 31.47 34.79
N ASN A 633 -17.86 31.16 36.07
CA ASN A 633 -19.14 30.62 36.59
C ASN A 633 -19.49 29.20 36.05
N HIS A 634 -18.52 28.32 35.94
CA HIS A 634 -18.73 26.93 35.47
C HIS A 634 -18.72 25.96 36.67
N GLU A 635 -19.83 25.87 37.41
CA GLU A 635 -19.93 25.07 38.64
C GLU A 635 -19.68 23.57 38.42
N ASP A 636 -20.19 23.02 37.30
CA ASP A 636 -19.99 21.61 36.96
C ASP A 636 -18.50 21.29 36.76
N VAL A 637 -17.78 22.17 36.07
CA VAL A 637 -16.33 22.04 35.84
C VAL A 637 -15.59 22.18 37.17
N CYS A 638 -15.97 23.11 38.03
CA CYS A 638 -15.35 23.26 39.35
C CYS A 638 -15.50 21.99 40.20
N SER A 639 -16.69 21.36 40.19
CA SER A 639 -16.94 20.13 40.94
C SER A 639 -16.07 18.98 40.45
N ILE A 640 -15.89 18.83 39.12
CA ILE A 640 -15.05 17.80 38.49
C ILE A 640 -13.57 18.04 38.82
N LEU A 641 -13.10 19.27 38.67
CA LEU A 641 -11.72 19.64 38.99
C LEU A 641 -11.38 19.38 40.45
N LEU A 642 -12.28 19.77 41.38
CA LEU A 642 -12.09 19.51 42.82
C LEU A 642 -12.06 18.02 43.12
N SER A 643 -12.90 17.21 42.50
CA SER A 643 -12.87 15.75 42.63
C SER A 643 -11.57 15.13 42.12
N ALA A 644 -10.96 15.78 41.13
CA ALA A 644 -9.63 15.39 40.57
C ALA A 644 -8.43 15.92 41.38
N GLY A 645 -8.67 16.56 42.51
CA GLY A 645 -7.59 17.07 43.38
C GLY A 645 -7.04 18.46 43.00
N ALA A 646 -7.82 19.24 42.23
CA ALA A 646 -7.46 20.62 41.93
C ALA A 646 -7.55 21.48 43.20
N HIS A 647 -6.62 22.40 43.38
CA HIS A 647 -6.65 23.41 44.43
C HIS A 647 -6.31 24.79 43.88
N LEU A 648 -6.76 25.81 44.59
CA LEU A 648 -6.40 27.19 44.27
C LEU A 648 -5.00 27.48 44.83
N SER A 649 -3.99 27.47 43.95
CA SER A 649 -2.59 27.78 44.32
C SER A 649 -2.36 29.28 44.41
N LEU A 650 -3.13 29.94 45.29
CA LEU A 650 -3.02 31.36 45.54
C LEU A 650 -2.16 31.67 46.77
N SER A 651 -1.31 32.67 46.65
CA SER A 651 -0.64 33.22 47.86
C SER A 651 -1.67 33.85 48.80
N GLU A 652 -1.36 33.97 50.10
CA GLU A 652 -2.27 34.56 51.08
C GLU A 652 -2.78 35.95 50.63
N SER A 653 -1.89 36.77 50.08
CA SER A 653 -2.26 38.11 49.60
C SER A 653 -3.18 38.08 48.39
N GLN A 654 -3.01 37.10 47.46
CA GLN A 654 -3.90 36.92 46.28
C GLN A 654 -5.26 36.38 46.71
N ALA A 655 -5.29 35.44 47.64
CA ALA A 655 -6.50 34.91 48.23
C ALA A 655 -7.29 35.98 48.91
N ALA A 656 -6.62 36.81 49.74
CA ALA A 656 -7.22 37.97 50.40
C ALA A 656 -7.80 38.97 49.36
N SER A 657 -7.02 39.32 48.33
CA SER A 657 -7.44 40.25 47.30
C SER A 657 -8.66 39.71 46.56
N ALA A 658 -8.70 38.41 46.18
CA ALA A 658 -9.85 37.84 45.48
C ALA A 658 -11.12 37.82 46.35
N LEU A 659 -11.00 37.46 47.61
CA LEU A 659 -12.13 37.47 48.53
C LEU A 659 -12.63 38.91 48.84
N CYS A 660 -11.70 39.81 49.13
CA CYS A 660 -12.04 41.23 49.42
C CYS A 660 -12.70 41.89 48.20
N GLN A 661 -12.22 41.62 46.98
CA GLN A 661 -12.81 42.12 45.74
C GLN A 661 -14.24 41.60 45.53
N ALA A 662 -14.47 40.29 45.69
CA ALA A 662 -15.80 39.70 45.56
C ALA A 662 -16.79 40.27 46.59
N VAL A 663 -16.32 40.55 47.80
CA VAL A 663 -17.14 41.20 48.86
C VAL A 663 -17.42 42.64 48.52
N PHE A 664 -16.41 43.40 48.06
CA PHE A 664 -16.53 44.82 47.71
C PHE A 664 -17.51 45.03 46.54
N ASP A 665 -17.41 44.19 45.48
CA ASP A 665 -18.29 44.21 44.31
C ASP A 665 -19.71 43.70 44.64
N GLY A 666 -19.91 43.14 45.84
CA GLY A 666 -21.20 42.57 46.25
C GLY A 666 -21.57 41.26 45.55
N ASP A 667 -20.58 40.61 44.86
CA ASP A 667 -20.80 39.36 44.15
C ASP A 667 -20.77 38.15 45.09
N THR A 668 -21.91 37.93 45.76
CA THR A 668 -22.09 36.79 46.68
C THR A 668 -21.98 35.44 46.00
N MET A 669 -22.25 35.36 44.71
CA MET A 669 -22.10 34.11 43.95
C MET A 669 -20.63 33.78 43.70
N MET A 670 -19.82 34.75 43.32
CA MET A 670 -18.37 34.60 43.20
C MET A 670 -17.73 34.23 44.56
N LEU A 671 -18.17 34.91 45.61
CA LEU A 671 -17.72 34.61 46.98
C LEU A 671 -17.99 33.15 47.38
N ARG A 672 -19.22 32.65 47.16
CA ARG A 672 -19.57 31.24 47.43
C ARG A 672 -18.74 30.26 46.62
N ARG A 673 -18.46 30.56 45.34
CA ARG A 673 -17.63 29.72 44.50
C ARG A 673 -16.17 29.64 44.97
N LEU A 674 -15.58 30.76 45.31
CA LEU A 674 -14.23 30.81 45.87
C LEU A 674 -14.12 30.00 47.18
N LEU A 675 -15.15 30.13 48.06
CA LEU A 675 -15.19 29.36 49.31
C LEU A 675 -15.39 27.86 49.10
N LYS A 676 -16.26 27.47 48.13
CA LYS A 676 -16.38 26.05 47.71
C LYS A 676 -15.10 25.50 47.12
N ALA A 677 -14.31 26.34 46.48
CA ALA A 677 -12.99 25.97 45.96
C ALA A 677 -11.89 25.90 47.00
N ASN A 678 -12.24 25.86 48.28
CA ASN A 678 -11.32 25.73 49.41
C ASN A 678 -10.30 26.88 49.53
N ILE A 679 -10.64 28.10 49.16
CA ILE A 679 -9.76 29.24 49.37
C ILE A 679 -9.62 29.50 50.89
N GLN A 680 -8.47 29.99 51.27
CA GLN A 680 -8.19 30.32 52.66
C GLN A 680 -9.09 31.54 53.13
N VAL A 681 -10.16 31.22 53.84
CA VAL A 681 -11.24 32.21 54.20
C VAL A 681 -10.69 33.38 55.00
N ASN A 682 -9.71 33.11 55.89
CA ASN A 682 -9.09 34.08 56.80
C ASN A 682 -7.83 34.72 56.21
N ALA A 683 -7.59 34.61 54.92
CA ALA A 683 -6.52 35.30 54.24
C ALA A 683 -6.62 36.81 54.46
N SER A 684 -5.51 37.45 54.79
CA SER A 684 -5.44 38.87 55.09
C SER A 684 -4.67 39.66 54.04
N ASP A 685 -5.13 40.90 53.78
CA ASP A 685 -4.46 41.86 52.93
C ASP A 685 -3.19 42.46 53.62
N TYR A 686 -2.54 43.41 52.94
CA TYR A 686 -1.36 44.11 53.47
C TYR A 686 -1.65 44.82 54.80
N ASP A 687 -2.88 45.27 55.01
CA ASP A 687 -3.36 45.94 56.20
C ASP A 687 -3.92 44.95 57.25
N LYS A 688 -3.69 43.63 57.04
CA LYS A 688 -4.23 42.54 57.86
C LYS A 688 -5.75 42.51 57.93
N ARG A 689 -6.42 43.10 56.94
CA ARG A 689 -7.90 43.03 56.83
C ARG A 689 -8.27 41.75 56.13
N THR A 690 -9.21 41.04 56.65
CA THR A 690 -9.84 39.88 56.05
C THR A 690 -11.08 40.27 55.24
N ALA A 691 -11.59 39.38 54.41
CA ALA A 691 -12.85 39.61 53.68
C ALA A 691 -14.03 39.95 54.60
N ALA A 692 -14.01 39.49 55.88
CA ALA A 692 -14.99 39.80 56.88
C ALA A 692 -14.93 41.29 57.32
N HIS A 693 -13.74 41.90 57.41
CA HIS A 693 -13.58 43.33 57.66
C HIS A 693 -14.19 44.17 56.51
N ILE A 694 -13.95 43.80 55.27
CA ILE A 694 -14.48 44.48 54.10
C ILE A 694 -16.01 44.35 54.08
N ALA A 695 -16.54 43.13 54.34
CA ALA A 695 -17.98 42.88 54.37
C ALA A 695 -18.67 43.79 55.47
N ALA A 696 -17.97 43.94 56.57
CA ALA A 696 -18.46 44.78 57.68
C ALA A 696 -18.42 46.27 57.32
N SER A 697 -17.32 46.76 56.74
CA SER A 697 -17.15 48.17 56.34
C SER A 697 -18.11 48.57 55.22
N GLU A 698 -18.39 47.70 54.25
CA GLU A 698 -19.32 47.94 53.14
C GLU A 698 -20.79 47.62 53.47
N SER A 699 -21.07 47.26 54.72
CA SER A 699 -22.41 46.92 55.20
C SER A 699 -23.05 45.73 54.42
N ASN A 700 -22.27 44.83 53.89
CA ASN A 700 -22.71 43.67 53.10
C ASN A 700 -23.03 42.48 54.04
N HIS A 701 -24.25 42.47 54.57
CA HIS A 701 -24.71 41.42 55.49
C HIS A 701 -24.70 40.05 54.87
N LEU A 702 -25.10 39.91 53.60
CA LEU A 702 -25.14 38.60 52.93
C LEU A 702 -23.74 38.03 52.71
N ALA A 703 -22.75 38.83 52.32
CA ALA A 703 -21.38 38.40 52.18
C ALA A 703 -20.80 37.97 53.53
N LEU A 704 -21.04 38.71 54.61
CA LEU A 704 -20.58 38.35 55.93
C LEU A 704 -21.19 37.02 56.39
N GLN A 705 -22.48 36.82 56.20
CA GLN A 705 -23.15 35.58 56.55
C GLN A 705 -22.50 34.37 55.79
N VAL A 706 -22.29 34.51 54.50
CA VAL A 706 -21.62 33.47 53.70
C VAL A 706 -20.22 33.18 54.16
N LEU A 707 -19.43 34.18 54.53
CA LEU A 707 -18.09 34.03 55.09
C LEU A 707 -18.11 33.26 56.40
N VAL A 708 -19.02 33.60 57.32
CA VAL A 708 -19.14 32.92 58.64
C VAL A 708 -19.63 31.47 58.43
N GLU A 709 -20.59 31.20 57.54
CA GLU A 709 -21.01 29.84 57.21
C GLU A 709 -19.85 28.95 56.76
N HIS A 710 -18.77 29.55 56.20
CA HIS A 710 -17.57 28.83 55.74
C HIS A 710 -16.39 28.96 56.66
N GLY A 711 -16.59 29.37 57.91
CA GLY A 711 -15.59 29.37 58.98
C GLY A 711 -14.68 30.61 59.02
N ALA A 712 -15.20 31.77 58.61
CA ALA A 712 -14.46 33.03 58.81
C ALA A 712 -14.36 33.38 60.29
N ASP A 713 -13.15 33.70 60.74
CA ASP A 713 -12.88 34.14 62.09
C ASP A 713 -13.16 35.65 62.22
N ILE A 714 -14.23 36.00 62.92
CA ILE A 714 -14.69 37.36 63.15
C ILE A 714 -13.91 38.09 64.25
N THR A 715 -12.97 37.38 64.95
CA THR A 715 -12.17 37.95 66.04
C THR A 715 -10.80 38.49 65.58
N LEU A 716 -10.41 38.22 64.35
CA LEU A 716 -9.18 38.69 63.76
C LEU A 716 -9.09 40.21 63.79
N LYS A 717 -7.89 40.72 64.02
CA LYS A 717 -7.62 42.15 64.10
C LYS A 717 -6.86 42.66 62.90
N ASP A 718 -7.29 43.79 62.34
CA ASP A 718 -6.58 44.52 61.33
C ASP A 718 -5.25 45.13 61.85
N ARG A 719 -4.49 45.84 61.02
CA ARG A 719 -3.23 46.53 61.38
C ARG A 719 -3.42 47.57 62.45
N TRP A 720 -4.63 48.12 62.62
CA TRP A 720 -4.96 49.14 63.59
C TRP A 720 -5.62 48.58 64.88
N GLY A 721 -5.76 47.26 64.92
CA GLY A 721 -6.31 46.57 66.10
C GLY A 721 -7.84 46.43 66.07
N ASN A 722 -8.51 46.79 64.98
CA ASN A 722 -10.00 46.70 64.83
C ASN A 722 -10.42 45.30 64.43
N THR A 723 -11.55 44.88 64.91
CA THR A 723 -12.24 43.66 64.50
C THR A 723 -13.32 44.00 63.42
N PRO A 724 -13.85 43.02 62.66
CA PRO A 724 -14.99 43.25 61.79
C PRO A 724 -16.20 43.91 62.46
N ALA A 725 -16.40 43.63 63.76
CA ALA A 725 -17.46 44.29 64.56
C ALA A 725 -17.18 45.78 64.77
N ASP A 726 -15.90 46.17 64.90
CA ASP A 726 -15.56 47.59 65.01
C ASP A 726 -15.72 48.35 63.70
N ASP A 727 -15.43 47.69 62.58
CA ASP A 727 -15.67 48.23 61.24
C ASP A 727 -17.19 48.37 60.96
N ALA A 728 -17.99 47.41 61.42
CA ALA A 728 -19.47 47.52 61.35
C ALA A 728 -20.03 48.66 62.18
N LYS A 729 -19.45 48.93 63.36
CA LYS A 729 -19.80 50.09 64.18
C LYS A 729 -19.49 51.41 63.49
N ARG A 730 -18.35 51.49 62.84
CA ARG A 730 -17.85 52.64 62.11
C ARG A 730 -18.74 52.93 60.86
N ALA A 731 -19.20 51.88 60.20
CA ALA A 731 -20.09 51.92 59.07
C ALA A 731 -21.58 52.16 59.47
N ASN A 732 -21.84 52.16 60.75
CA ASN A 732 -23.19 52.30 61.30
C ASN A 732 -24.18 51.25 60.85
N SER A 733 -23.74 50.01 60.62
CA SER A 733 -24.54 48.92 60.09
C SER A 733 -25.21 48.10 61.21
N VAL A 734 -26.39 48.47 61.58
CA VAL A 734 -27.17 47.83 62.66
C VAL A 734 -27.40 46.34 62.42
N LYS A 735 -27.75 45.96 61.20
CA LYS A 735 -28.00 44.53 60.81
C LYS A 735 -26.78 43.63 61.02
N ILE A 736 -25.62 44.15 60.72
CA ILE A 736 -24.34 43.33 60.85
C ILE A 736 -23.99 43.23 62.34
N LEU A 737 -24.18 44.30 63.12
CA LEU A 737 -23.94 44.28 64.55
C LEU A 737 -24.88 43.32 65.30
N ASP A 738 -26.14 43.29 64.94
CA ASP A 738 -27.14 42.36 65.50
C ASP A 738 -26.72 40.88 65.13
N TYR A 739 -26.28 40.65 63.90
CA TYR A 739 -25.84 39.34 63.50
C TYR A 739 -24.57 38.88 64.21
N LEU A 740 -23.55 39.75 64.31
CA LEU A 740 -22.30 39.42 64.99
C LEU A 740 -22.52 39.20 66.52
N SER A 741 -23.42 40.01 67.16
CA SER A 741 -23.77 39.82 68.56
C SER A 741 -24.54 38.51 68.80
N SER A 742 -25.30 38.02 67.87
CA SER A 742 -25.96 36.71 67.96
C SER A 742 -24.97 35.54 67.90
N LEU A 743 -23.89 35.69 67.14
CA LEU A 743 -22.81 34.67 67.00
C LEU A 743 -21.87 34.63 68.21
N GLU A 744 -21.73 35.73 68.98
CA GLU A 744 -20.97 35.77 70.24
C GLU A 744 -21.71 35.12 71.42
N GLN A 745 -23.04 34.87 71.28
CA GLN A 745 -23.86 34.21 72.28
C GLN A 745 -24.07 32.70 72.07
N GLU A 746 -23.73 32.16 70.89
CA GLU A 746 -23.62 30.75 70.58
C GLU A 746 -22.18 30.26 70.82
#